data_425929f537f3497e6d6971207afe2ab8
#
_entry.id   425929f537f3497e6d6971207afe2ab8
#
_cell.length_a   1.000
_cell.length_b   1.000
_cell.length_c   1.000
_cell.angle_alpha   90.00
_cell.angle_beta   90.00
_cell.angle_gamma   90.00
#
_symmetry.space_group_name_H-M   'P 1'
#
loop_
_entity.id
_entity.type
_entity.pdbx_description
1 polymer ?
#
loop_
_entity_poly.entity_id
_entity_poly.type
_entity_poly.pdbx_seq_one_letter_code
_entity_poly.pdbx_strand_id
1 'polypeptide(L)'
;MIITRKDAEAKLKKIFNIEHFYDEQWKAVERILRGERILMIERTGFGKSLCYQFPATVFDGVTVIFSPLIALMRDQVRGLVKKGIPAAYINSEQSHEENQETIRRAKNNEIKILYIAPERQDNDEWIEATRHIKLSMIVIDEAHTISVWGHDFRPSFRRIINLVQVLPKNLPVLATTATATERVQHDIEQQIGGQLTTIRGSLVRPNFALQVIKVLSEDEKMIWLAQNIDKLDGTGLIYTGTRVDTENYAKWLQFIGVKAIDYNAGLDADTRKSIESGLMHNKWKCVVSTNALGMGIDKPDIRFIIHTQIPISPIHYYQEIGRAGRDGKPTRIILFYNESKDNRRNVPTDMILPNSFIDGARPSIKKYQKVIELLKEEPLSEKEILKMANLKQTQAKVIKADLIEQGIIKEVVYGKTKKYEYQYNAPVLNTEYFEEQREAKLKELRSMEQYIYTDMPRMKYLCKFLDSNEQMDYKNCDNTNLEKIHVVMSPELTKKLEDFRNTFFPILELASWTTKKCGFRVCITSPYEILIEKTIKDTNNGIIKRYVNEYKNSIRTSDYTSEEVEIIKEHLRKASHMVNGYAASYYGTSNIGAAIHRSKYENGGDFPDFLLNKTLSMFGKKFRDIKFDLVLYLPPTKSGDLVKNFAMKFARVINVPISHALKKVRVTQEQKMFENSYSKHENVLGAFDIEDDIVKGKIILLIDDIYDSGATLKEVGSILTQKGAKYIVPIVIAKTVGGTL
;
A
#
# COMPACT_ATOMS: atom_id res chain seq x y z
N MET A 1 2.49 15.47 40.79
CA MET A 1 1.95 14.55 41.84
C MET A 1 2.93 13.38 41.92
N ILE A 2 3.50 13.13 43.09
CA ILE A 2 4.43 12.00 43.27
C ILE A 2 3.59 10.79 43.69
N ILE A 3 3.42 9.85 42.76
CA ILE A 3 2.78 8.55 43.05
C ILE A 3 3.90 7.52 43.21
N THR A 4 3.80 6.64 44.20
CA THR A 4 4.78 5.56 44.37
C THR A 4 4.54 4.47 43.31
N ARG A 5 5.59 3.68 42.97
CA ARG A 5 5.45 2.54 42.07
C ARG A 5 4.35 1.57 42.54
N LYS A 6 4.29 1.30 43.84
CA LYS A 6 3.28 0.40 44.45
C LYS A 6 1.85 0.90 44.22
N ASP A 7 1.61 2.20 44.43
CA ASP A 7 0.27 2.79 44.22
C ASP A 7 -0.08 2.86 42.73
N ALA A 8 0.91 3.12 41.86
CA ALA A 8 0.74 3.10 40.43
C ALA A 8 0.39 1.68 39.92
N GLU A 9 1.09 0.64 40.39
CA GLU A 9 0.82 -0.75 40.04
C GLU A 9 -0.55 -1.24 40.57
N ALA A 10 -0.99 -0.77 41.71
CA ALA A 10 -2.36 -1.03 42.19
C ALA A 10 -3.43 -0.43 41.25
N LYS A 11 -3.23 0.79 40.76
CA LYS A 11 -4.10 1.40 39.73
C LYS A 11 -3.98 0.69 38.37
N LEU A 12 -2.77 0.30 37.98
CA LEU A 12 -2.50 -0.43 36.75
C LEU A 12 -3.30 -1.74 36.71
N LYS A 13 -3.26 -2.51 37.79
CA LYS A 13 -4.04 -3.74 37.93
C LYS A 13 -5.52 -3.48 37.79
N LYS A 14 -6.04 -2.44 38.50
CA LYS A 14 -7.46 -2.09 38.48
C LYS A 14 -7.98 -1.67 37.12
N ILE A 15 -7.21 -0.88 36.36
CA ILE A 15 -7.65 -0.25 35.09
C ILE A 15 -7.29 -1.12 33.87
N PHE A 16 -6.06 -1.64 33.85
CA PHE A 16 -5.51 -2.32 32.66
C PHE A 16 -5.43 -3.84 32.81
N ASN A 17 -5.68 -4.37 34.01
CA ASN A 17 -5.50 -5.78 34.35
C ASN A 17 -4.05 -6.27 34.13
N ILE A 18 -3.07 -5.41 34.45
CA ILE A 18 -1.63 -5.68 34.40
C ILE A 18 -1.08 -5.53 35.82
N GLU A 19 -0.31 -6.52 36.27
CA GLU A 19 0.17 -6.57 37.67
C GLU A 19 1.33 -5.58 37.93
N HIS A 20 2.31 -5.56 37.02
CA HIS A 20 3.54 -4.79 37.20
C HIS A 20 3.96 -4.09 35.90
N PHE A 21 4.59 -2.95 36.06
CA PHE A 21 5.34 -2.33 34.98
C PHE A 21 6.68 -3.04 34.76
N TYR A 22 7.16 -3.12 33.51
CA TYR A 22 8.58 -3.32 33.26
C TYR A 22 9.38 -2.13 33.81
N ASP A 23 10.65 -2.32 34.14
CA ASP A 23 11.46 -1.27 34.76
C ASP A 23 11.61 -0.03 33.85
N GLU A 24 11.79 -0.23 32.56
CA GLU A 24 11.85 0.86 31.58
C GLU A 24 10.50 1.58 31.44
N GLN A 25 9.39 0.83 31.52
CA GLN A 25 8.05 1.44 31.50
C GLN A 25 7.86 2.31 32.75
N TRP A 26 8.25 1.80 33.93
CA TRP A 26 8.12 2.56 35.15
C TRP A 26 9.01 3.82 35.14
N LYS A 27 10.27 3.70 34.70
CA LYS A 27 11.16 4.86 34.52
C LYS A 27 10.53 5.95 33.64
N ALA A 28 9.89 5.57 32.54
CA ALA A 28 9.20 6.52 31.68
C ALA A 28 7.98 7.14 32.37
N VAL A 29 7.11 6.31 32.95
CA VAL A 29 5.89 6.75 33.63
C VAL A 29 6.21 7.71 34.78
N GLU A 30 7.17 7.37 35.63
CA GLU A 30 7.57 8.20 36.77
C GLU A 30 8.03 9.60 36.33
N ARG A 31 8.88 9.68 35.30
CA ARG A 31 9.38 10.94 34.76
C ARG A 31 8.27 11.78 34.07
N ILE A 32 7.40 11.13 33.33
CA ILE A 32 6.20 11.77 32.74
C ILE A 32 5.34 12.39 33.81
N LEU A 33 5.09 11.67 34.92
CA LEU A 33 4.30 12.18 36.03
C LEU A 33 4.96 13.37 36.77
N ARG A 34 6.27 13.54 36.63
CA ARG A 34 7.04 14.72 37.08
C ARG A 34 6.99 15.89 36.11
N GLY A 35 6.44 15.72 34.88
CA GLY A 35 6.39 16.77 33.87
C GLY A 35 7.60 16.80 32.96
N GLU A 36 8.39 15.72 32.90
CA GLU A 36 9.60 15.65 32.06
C GLU A 36 9.23 15.34 30.59
N ARG A 37 10.17 15.68 29.69
CA ARG A 37 10.12 15.33 28.26
C ARG A 37 10.98 14.10 28.01
N ILE A 38 10.44 13.07 27.33
CA ILE A 38 11.09 11.78 27.17
C ILE A 38 11.07 11.33 25.71
N LEU A 39 12.20 10.81 25.24
CA LEU A 39 12.30 9.97 24.05
C LEU A 39 12.45 8.51 24.49
N MET A 40 11.50 7.66 24.15
CA MET A 40 11.53 6.24 24.47
C MET A 40 11.78 5.42 23.19
N ILE A 41 12.92 4.74 23.15
CA ILE A 41 13.33 3.86 22.05
C ILE A 41 13.26 2.43 22.56
N GLU A 42 12.21 1.72 22.13
CA GLU A 42 11.90 0.37 22.60
C GLU A 42 11.33 -0.49 21.46
N ARG A 43 11.62 -1.78 21.47
CA ARG A 43 11.13 -2.73 20.47
C ARG A 43 9.62 -2.67 20.30
N THR A 44 9.14 -3.07 19.12
CA THR A 44 7.69 -3.29 18.90
C THR A 44 7.18 -4.39 19.83
N GLY A 45 5.96 -4.22 20.36
CA GLY A 45 5.38 -5.16 21.31
C GLY A 45 5.86 -5.02 22.74
N PHE A 46 6.74 -4.06 23.06
CA PHE A 46 7.19 -3.77 24.45
C PHE A 46 6.08 -3.19 25.33
N GLY A 47 5.03 -2.65 24.74
CA GLY A 47 3.96 -1.99 25.48
C GLY A 47 4.21 -0.50 25.71
N LYS A 48 4.87 0.17 24.77
CA LYS A 48 5.09 1.64 24.78
C LYS A 48 3.81 2.43 25.01
N SER A 49 2.67 1.95 24.50
CA SER A 49 1.38 2.61 24.66
C SER A 49 0.96 2.75 26.15
N LEU A 50 1.33 1.80 27.00
CA LEU A 50 1.04 1.85 28.42
C LEU A 50 1.72 3.04 29.08
N CYS A 51 2.91 3.43 28.62
CA CYS A 51 3.69 4.54 29.16
C CYS A 51 3.01 5.90 29.03
N TYR A 52 2.04 6.05 28.13
CA TYR A 52 1.24 7.26 28.01
C TYR A 52 -0.24 7.04 28.40
N GLN A 53 -0.78 5.86 28.18
CA GLN A 53 -2.17 5.56 28.57
C GLN A 53 -2.37 5.58 30.09
N PHE A 54 -1.42 5.06 30.85
CA PHE A 54 -1.50 5.07 32.30
C PHE A 54 -1.40 6.51 32.87
N PRO A 55 -0.39 7.33 32.57
CA PRO A 55 -0.34 8.73 33.02
C PRO A 55 -1.57 9.53 32.63
N ALA A 56 -2.15 9.32 31.43
CA ALA A 56 -3.37 9.97 31.00
C ALA A 56 -4.56 9.72 31.95
N THR A 57 -4.60 8.58 32.63
CA THR A 57 -5.64 8.27 33.63
C THR A 57 -5.40 8.97 34.98
N VAL A 58 -4.18 9.46 35.22
CA VAL A 58 -3.78 10.15 36.45
C VAL A 58 -3.90 11.66 36.31
N PHE A 59 -3.57 12.19 35.11
CA PHE A 59 -3.62 13.62 34.86
C PHE A 59 -5.04 14.18 34.81
N ASP A 60 -5.15 15.45 35.17
CA ASP A 60 -6.38 16.24 34.97
C ASP A 60 -6.26 17.03 33.67
N GLY A 61 -7.02 16.62 32.66
CA GLY A 61 -7.00 17.18 31.32
C GLY A 61 -6.93 16.10 30.23
N VAL A 62 -6.67 16.54 28.99
CA VAL A 62 -6.64 15.71 27.80
C VAL A 62 -5.20 15.41 27.42
N THR A 63 -4.87 14.13 27.25
CA THR A 63 -3.64 13.69 26.63
C THR A 63 -3.85 13.59 25.12
N VAL A 64 -3.07 14.36 24.35
CA VAL A 64 -3.13 14.35 22.88
C VAL A 64 -2.02 13.48 22.33
N ILE A 65 -2.38 12.53 21.47
CA ILE A 65 -1.46 11.57 20.86
C ILE A 65 -1.46 11.76 19.35
N PHE A 66 -0.33 12.20 18.80
CA PHE A 66 -0.10 12.24 17.37
C PHE A 66 0.42 10.89 16.90
N SER A 67 -0.40 10.19 16.11
CA SER A 67 -0.01 8.90 15.53
C SER A 67 -0.27 8.88 14.03
N PRO A 68 0.68 8.40 13.21
CA PRO A 68 0.51 8.36 11.76
C PRO A 68 -0.41 7.23 11.27
N LEU A 69 -0.97 6.42 12.18
CA LEU A 69 -1.56 5.12 11.90
C LEU A 69 -3.04 5.06 12.26
N ILE A 70 -3.92 5.33 11.29
CA ILE A 70 -5.38 5.39 11.50
C ILE A 70 -5.93 4.06 12.05
N ALA A 71 -5.47 2.92 11.53
CA ALA A 71 -5.93 1.61 12.01
C ALA A 71 -5.56 1.39 13.49
N LEU A 72 -4.33 1.74 13.86
CA LEU A 72 -3.87 1.64 15.25
C LEU A 72 -4.67 2.56 16.17
N MET A 73 -4.95 3.81 15.76
CA MET A 73 -5.79 4.72 16.54
C MET A 73 -7.15 4.11 16.88
N ARG A 74 -7.83 3.52 15.89
CA ARG A 74 -9.14 2.87 16.07
C ARG A 74 -9.06 1.74 17.09
N ASP A 75 -8.06 0.88 16.98
CA ASP A 75 -7.91 -0.28 17.85
C ASP A 75 -7.53 0.15 19.27
N GLN A 76 -6.65 1.11 19.43
CA GLN A 76 -6.28 1.69 20.73
C GLN A 76 -7.50 2.33 21.40
N VAL A 77 -8.24 3.19 20.70
CA VAL A 77 -9.44 3.83 21.27
C VAL A 77 -10.50 2.80 21.64
N ARG A 78 -10.74 1.81 20.80
CA ARG A 78 -11.69 0.71 21.11
C ARG A 78 -11.27 -0.04 22.38
N GLY A 79 -9.97 -0.34 22.52
CA GLY A 79 -9.42 -1.01 23.69
C GLY A 79 -9.54 -0.18 24.97
N LEU A 80 -9.33 1.13 24.88
CA LEU A 80 -9.47 2.06 26.01
C LEU A 80 -10.92 2.23 26.46
N VAL A 81 -11.83 2.44 25.51
CA VAL A 81 -13.27 2.57 25.80
C VAL A 81 -13.83 1.30 26.46
N LYS A 82 -13.41 0.11 26.03
CA LYS A 82 -13.76 -1.16 26.67
C LYS A 82 -13.29 -1.25 28.13
N LYS A 83 -12.21 -0.54 28.49
CA LYS A 83 -11.69 -0.43 29.86
C LYS A 83 -12.32 0.72 30.68
N GLY A 84 -13.32 1.41 30.11
CA GLY A 84 -13.96 2.56 30.74
C GLY A 84 -13.15 3.85 30.69
N ILE A 85 -12.10 3.94 29.86
CA ILE A 85 -11.30 5.16 29.69
C ILE A 85 -11.89 5.96 28.54
N PRO A 86 -12.36 7.22 28.76
CA PRO A 86 -12.89 8.07 27.71
C PRO A 86 -11.80 8.40 26.69
N ALA A 87 -11.90 7.82 25.50
CA ALA A 87 -10.95 8.03 24.41
C ALA A 87 -11.69 8.26 23.08
N ALA A 88 -11.07 9.04 22.20
CA ALA A 88 -11.58 9.31 20.86
C ALA A 88 -10.42 9.52 19.87
N TYR A 89 -10.73 9.63 18.60
CA TYR A 89 -9.74 9.95 17.56
C TYR A 89 -10.30 10.93 16.54
N ILE A 90 -9.42 11.68 15.89
CA ILE A 90 -9.70 12.59 14.77
C ILE A 90 -8.83 12.19 13.59
N ASN A 91 -9.46 11.80 12.47
CA ASN A 91 -8.76 11.41 11.25
C ASN A 91 -9.58 11.68 9.97
N SER A 92 -9.08 11.28 8.82
CA SER A 92 -9.71 11.48 7.51
C SER A 92 -10.82 10.48 7.16
N GLU A 93 -11.01 9.42 7.94
CA GLU A 93 -12.06 8.43 7.73
C GLU A 93 -13.38 8.83 8.39
N GLN A 94 -13.34 9.77 9.35
CA GLN A 94 -14.52 10.29 10.02
C GLN A 94 -15.16 11.44 9.22
N SER A 95 -16.47 11.61 9.38
CA SER A 95 -17.19 12.76 8.83
C SER A 95 -16.75 14.07 9.51
N HIS A 96 -17.10 15.19 8.91
CA HIS A 96 -16.83 16.51 9.49
C HIS A 96 -17.55 16.66 10.83
N GLU A 97 -18.81 16.25 10.90
CA GLU A 97 -19.65 16.32 12.09
C GLU A 97 -19.09 15.46 13.23
N GLU A 98 -18.63 14.24 12.94
CA GLU A 98 -17.99 13.36 13.94
C GLU A 98 -16.70 13.98 14.51
N ASN A 99 -15.90 14.59 13.66
CA ASN A 99 -14.68 15.30 14.09
C ASN A 99 -15.01 16.53 14.95
N GLN A 100 -16.01 17.33 14.58
CA GLN A 100 -16.47 18.47 15.36
C GLN A 100 -17.00 18.07 16.73
N GLU A 101 -17.81 17.01 16.80
CA GLU A 101 -18.31 16.49 18.07
C GLU A 101 -17.17 15.99 18.96
N THR A 102 -16.17 15.34 18.39
CA THR A 102 -14.96 14.92 19.12
C THR A 102 -14.20 16.13 19.69
N ILE A 103 -14.04 17.19 18.92
CA ILE A 103 -13.42 18.45 19.35
C ILE A 103 -14.23 19.09 20.51
N ARG A 104 -15.56 19.16 20.40
CA ARG A 104 -16.44 19.70 21.44
C ARG A 104 -16.25 18.93 22.75
N ARG A 105 -16.27 17.61 22.70
CA ARG A 105 -16.07 16.73 23.87
C ARG A 105 -14.68 16.93 24.50
N ALA A 106 -13.63 17.10 23.68
CA ALA A 106 -12.29 17.39 24.18
C ALA A 106 -12.21 18.74 24.91
N LYS A 107 -12.85 19.81 24.37
CA LYS A 107 -12.95 21.11 25.03
C LYS A 107 -13.65 21.05 26.38
N ASN A 108 -14.67 20.20 26.49
CA ASN A 108 -15.42 20.00 27.73
C ASN A 108 -14.72 19.04 28.72
N ASN A 109 -13.52 18.58 28.43
CA ASN A 109 -12.78 17.59 29.25
C ASN A 109 -13.54 16.25 29.44
N GLU A 110 -14.41 15.90 28.47
CA GLU A 110 -15.14 14.62 28.44
C GLU A 110 -14.29 13.48 27.89
N ILE A 111 -13.12 13.77 27.34
CA ILE A 111 -12.15 12.83 26.75
C ILE A 111 -10.85 12.92 27.57
N LYS A 112 -10.30 11.77 27.93
CA LYS A 112 -9.00 11.66 28.59
C LYS A 112 -7.85 11.48 27.60
N ILE A 113 -8.11 10.75 26.52
CA ILE A 113 -7.11 10.41 25.51
C ILE A 113 -7.68 10.72 24.12
N LEU A 114 -7.00 11.60 23.40
CA LEU A 114 -7.36 12.00 22.04
C LEU A 114 -6.24 11.68 21.06
N TYR A 115 -6.49 10.72 20.16
CA TYR A 115 -5.60 10.42 19.06
C TYR A 115 -5.87 11.31 17.87
N ILE A 116 -4.82 11.82 17.21
CA ILE A 116 -4.93 12.73 16.08
C ILE A 116 -3.97 12.31 14.98
N ALA A 117 -4.48 12.24 13.75
CA ALA A 117 -3.63 12.08 12.57
C ALA A 117 -2.84 13.38 12.31
N PRO A 118 -1.51 13.30 12.10
CA PRO A 118 -0.64 14.47 11.94
C PRO A 118 -1.10 15.45 10.85
N GLU A 119 -1.71 14.95 9.79
CA GLU A 119 -2.22 15.74 8.67
C GLU A 119 -3.38 16.67 9.06
N ARG A 120 -3.99 16.45 10.24
CA ARG A 120 -5.06 17.31 10.78
C ARG A 120 -4.56 18.58 11.44
N GLN A 121 -3.25 18.74 11.62
CA GLN A 121 -2.64 19.99 12.10
C GLN A 121 -2.86 21.19 11.17
N ASP A 122 -3.28 20.95 9.94
CA ASP A 122 -3.60 21.97 8.94
C ASP A 122 -5.05 22.48 9.01
N ASN A 123 -5.86 21.93 9.92
CA ASN A 123 -7.26 22.30 10.06
C ASN A 123 -7.40 23.46 11.04
N ASP A 124 -7.91 24.61 10.56
CA ASP A 124 -8.10 25.83 11.37
C ASP A 124 -8.99 25.58 12.61
N GLU A 125 -10.01 24.75 12.49
CA GLU A 125 -10.88 24.37 13.61
C GLU A 125 -10.13 23.64 14.71
N TRP A 126 -9.19 22.75 14.32
CA TRP A 126 -8.34 22.05 15.29
C TRP A 126 -7.36 23.03 15.97
N ILE A 127 -6.72 23.93 15.19
CA ILE A 127 -5.79 24.93 15.74
C ILE A 127 -6.52 25.82 16.76
N GLU A 128 -7.70 26.29 16.44
CA GLU A 128 -8.52 27.09 17.37
C GLU A 128 -8.96 26.27 18.58
N ALA A 129 -9.29 24.99 18.37
CA ALA A 129 -9.68 24.08 19.45
C ALA A 129 -8.57 23.88 20.47
N THR A 130 -7.31 23.76 20.02
CA THR A 130 -6.16 23.52 20.92
C THR A 130 -5.97 24.61 21.97
N ARG A 131 -6.40 25.86 21.69
CA ARG A 131 -6.36 26.97 22.65
C ARG A 131 -7.31 26.80 23.83
N HIS A 132 -8.36 25.99 23.67
CA HIS A 132 -9.42 25.79 24.65
C HIS A 132 -9.40 24.40 25.31
N ILE A 133 -8.54 23.51 24.85
CA ILE A 133 -8.38 22.17 25.42
C ILE A 133 -7.40 22.26 26.59
N LYS A 134 -7.78 21.74 27.76
CA LYS A 134 -6.88 21.57 28.90
C LYS A 134 -5.89 20.45 28.63
N LEU A 135 -4.77 20.77 27.99
CA LEU A 135 -3.72 19.81 27.69
C LEU A 135 -3.04 19.32 28.96
N SER A 136 -2.90 18.01 29.12
CA SER A 136 -2.17 17.37 30.23
C SER A 136 -0.86 16.73 29.82
N MET A 137 -0.77 16.26 28.57
CA MET A 137 0.43 15.63 28.01
C MET A 137 0.33 15.62 26.47
N ILE A 138 1.46 15.68 25.80
CA ILE A 138 1.59 15.38 24.37
C ILE A 138 2.38 14.11 24.14
N VAL A 139 1.90 13.28 23.23
CA VAL A 139 2.59 12.07 22.79
C VAL A 139 2.82 12.13 21.30
N ILE A 140 4.03 11.80 20.89
CA ILE A 140 4.43 11.66 19.49
C ILE A 140 4.77 10.20 19.27
N ASP A 141 3.81 9.46 18.73
CA ASP A 141 4.02 8.05 18.40
C ASP A 141 4.72 7.92 17.05
N GLU A 142 5.56 6.90 16.91
CA GLU A 142 6.45 6.70 15.75
C GLU A 142 7.33 7.93 15.47
N ALA A 143 7.98 8.45 16.50
CA ALA A 143 8.74 9.70 16.48
C ALA A 143 9.88 9.74 15.44
N HIS A 144 10.34 8.59 14.91
CA HIS A 144 11.27 8.54 13.79
C HIS A 144 10.73 9.27 12.53
N THR A 145 9.42 9.44 12.42
CA THR A 145 8.77 10.20 11.33
C THR A 145 9.04 11.71 11.37
N ILE A 146 9.54 12.23 12.48
CA ILE A 146 9.96 13.62 12.64
C ILE A 146 11.25 13.87 11.87
N SER A 147 12.17 12.90 11.90
CA SER A 147 13.50 13.03 11.36
C SER A 147 13.53 12.89 9.84
N VAL A 148 14.16 13.82 9.15
CA VAL A 148 14.43 13.72 7.71
C VAL A 148 15.33 12.54 7.35
N TRP A 149 16.06 12.04 8.33
CA TRP A 149 16.89 10.84 8.25
C TRP A 149 16.16 9.58 8.67
N GLY A 150 14.89 9.74 9.14
CA GLY A 150 14.01 8.64 9.42
C GLY A 150 13.52 7.97 8.13
N HIS A 151 13.22 6.69 8.21
CA HIS A 151 12.79 5.90 7.05
C HIS A 151 11.36 6.24 6.53
N ASP A 152 10.53 6.89 7.34
CA ASP A 152 9.16 7.32 7.00
C ASP A 152 8.93 8.79 7.40
N PHE A 153 9.80 9.68 6.92
CA PHE A 153 9.68 11.11 7.20
C PHE A 153 8.34 11.67 6.71
N ARG A 154 7.67 12.45 7.58
CA ARG A 154 6.39 13.09 7.29
C ARG A 154 6.45 14.59 7.62
N PRO A 155 6.34 15.47 6.60
CA PRO A 155 6.38 16.92 6.81
C PRO A 155 5.34 17.44 7.82
N SER A 156 4.18 16.79 7.91
CA SER A 156 3.11 17.15 8.88
C SER A 156 3.58 17.10 10.34
N PHE A 157 4.58 16.28 10.68
CA PHE A 157 5.13 16.23 12.04
C PHE A 157 5.95 17.47 12.43
N ARG A 158 6.47 18.24 11.47
CA ARG A 158 7.16 19.51 11.78
C ARG A 158 6.25 20.51 12.51
N ARG A 159 4.97 20.56 12.14
CA ARG A 159 4.00 21.45 12.81
C ARG A 159 3.73 21.01 14.25
N ILE A 160 3.75 19.69 14.52
CA ILE A 160 3.68 19.16 15.87
C ILE A 160 4.88 19.61 16.69
N ILE A 161 6.05 19.59 16.10
CA ILE A 161 7.27 20.09 16.74
C ILE A 161 7.17 21.58 17.06
N ASN A 162 6.71 22.40 16.12
CA ASN A 162 6.48 23.84 16.37
C ASN A 162 5.49 24.04 17.53
N LEU A 163 4.43 23.25 17.60
CA LEU A 163 3.51 23.26 18.75
C LEU A 163 4.24 22.90 20.06
N VAL A 164 5.01 21.83 20.07
CA VAL A 164 5.76 21.37 21.26
C VAL A 164 6.78 22.40 21.74
N GLN A 165 7.41 23.15 20.85
CA GLN A 165 8.38 24.19 21.17
C GLN A 165 7.78 25.39 21.89
N VAL A 166 6.50 25.76 21.58
CA VAL A 166 5.81 26.88 22.21
C VAL A 166 5.08 26.52 23.50
N LEU A 167 4.97 25.25 23.82
CA LEU A 167 4.30 24.78 25.05
C LEU A 167 5.22 24.92 26.28
N PRO A 168 4.61 25.08 27.47
CA PRO A 168 5.37 25.18 28.73
C PRO A 168 6.34 24.02 28.91
N LYS A 169 7.54 24.31 29.41
CA LYS A 169 8.59 23.29 29.58
C LYS A 169 8.24 22.17 30.55
N ASN A 170 7.33 22.42 31.47
CA ASN A 170 6.80 21.47 32.45
C ASN A 170 5.59 20.66 31.94
N LEU A 171 5.14 20.90 30.70
CA LEU A 171 4.17 20.01 30.06
C LEU A 171 4.90 18.75 29.60
N PRO A 172 4.51 17.56 30.09
CA PRO A 172 5.18 16.31 29.72
C PRO A 172 4.98 16.02 28.24
N VAL A 173 6.06 15.60 27.61
CA VAL A 173 6.07 15.15 26.19
C VAL A 173 6.71 13.77 26.16
N LEU A 174 6.03 12.81 25.52
CA LEU A 174 6.58 11.50 25.27
C LEU A 174 6.68 11.25 23.77
N ALA A 175 7.89 11.13 23.27
CA ALA A 175 8.17 10.64 21.92
C ALA A 175 8.50 9.14 21.97
N THR A 176 7.82 8.32 21.18
CA THR A 176 8.05 6.86 21.16
C THR A 176 8.44 6.38 19.77
N THR A 177 9.41 5.49 19.70
CA THR A 177 9.78 4.78 18.46
C THR A 177 10.37 3.41 18.76
N ALA A 178 10.34 2.51 17.77
CA ALA A 178 11.02 1.23 17.84
C ALA A 178 12.36 1.23 17.07
N THR A 179 12.57 2.20 16.22
CA THR A 179 13.67 2.23 15.27
C THR A 179 14.26 3.63 15.19
N ALA A 180 15.30 3.89 15.98
CA ALA A 180 16.07 5.11 15.88
C ALA A 180 17.55 4.78 15.96
N THR A 181 18.30 5.07 14.90
CA THR A 181 19.76 5.13 14.93
C THR A 181 20.19 6.35 15.76
N GLU A 182 21.43 6.41 16.18
CA GLU A 182 21.96 7.59 16.91
C GLU A 182 21.72 8.90 16.15
N ARG A 183 21.85 8.89 14.84
CA ARG A 183 21.57 10.06 13.98
C ARG A 183 20.11 10.50 14.07
N VAL A 184 19.17 9.56 13.99
CA VAL A 184 17.72 9.82 14.09
C VAL A 184 17.38 10.29 15.50
N GLN A 185 17.96 9.66 16.53
CA GLN A 185 17.79 10.08 17.91
C GLN A 185 18.24 11.52 18.12
N HIS A 186 19.43 11.87 17.69
CA HIS A 186 19.97 13.22 17.82
C HIS A 186 19.12 14.28 17.12
N ASP A 187 18.63 13.97 15.91
CA ASP A 187 17.74 14.86 15.17
C ASP A 187 16.41 15.07 15.92
N ILE A 188 15.82 14.00 16.46
CA ILE A 188 14.59 14.10 17.28
C ILE A 188 14.85 14.96 18.53
N GLU A 189 15.98 14.75 19.22
CA GLU A 189 16.35 15.50 20.41
C GLU A 189 16.51 17.00 20.12
N GLN A 190 17.15 17.34 19.01
CA GLN A 190 17.31 18.73 18.56
C GLN A 190 15.96 19.37 18.21
N GLN A 191 15.09 18.65 17.49
CA GLN A 191 13.82 19.19 17.03
C GLN A 191 12.81 19.38 18.19
N ILE A 192 12.66 18.41 19.07
CA ILE A 192 11.75 18.52 20.23
C ILE A 192 12.25 19.60 21.19
N GLY A 193 13.55 19.79 21.31
CA GLY A 193 14.17 20.82 22.15
C GLY A 193 14.00 20.60 23.65
N GLY A 194 14.74 21.39 24.45
CA GLY A 194 14.70 21.32 25.90
C GLY A 194 15.57 20.17 26.46
N GLN A 195 15.43 19.89 27.75
CA GLN A 195 16.08 18.73 28.37
C GLN A 195 15.26 17.47 28.08
N LEU A 196 15.52 16.83 26.96
CA LEU A 196 14.90 15.55 26.60
C LEU A 196 15.70 14.42 27.24
N THR A 197 15.03 13.56 28.03
CA THR A 197 15.66 12.34 28.56
C THR A 197 15.40 11.18 27.64
N THR A 198 16.46 10.55 27.13
CA THR A 198 16.30 9.36 26.29
C THR A 198 16.36 8.09 27.14
N ILE A 199 15.35 7.24 26.98
CA ILE A 199 15.29 5.88 27.51
C ILE A 199 15.37 4.92 26.33
N ARG A 200 16.48 4.18 26.26
CA ARG A 200 16.72 3.17 25.24
C ARG A 200 16.74 1.80 25.89
N GLY A 201 15.81 0.94 25.50
CA GLY A 201 15.77 -0.45 25.97
C GLY A 201 16.32 -1.45 24.97
N SER A 202 16.09 -2.72 25.28
CA SER A 202 16.56 -3.83 24.45
C SER A 202 15.78 -3.97 23.19
N LEU A 203 16.50 -4.03 22.04
CA LEU A 203 15.92 -4.34 20.74
C LEU A 203 15.92 -5.85 20.42
N VAL A 204 16.49 -6.68 21.30
CA VAL A 204 16.58 -8.12 21.08
C VAL A 204 15.20 -8.79 21.13
N ARG A 205 14.95 -9.68 20.20
CA ARG A 205 13.76 -10.53 20.13
C ARG A 205 14.18 -12.01 20.28
N PRO A 206 14.27 -12.51 21.51
CA PRO A 206 14.82 -13.86 21.77
C PRO A 206 13.95 -14.98 21.23
N ASN A 207 12.69 -14.70 20.98
CA ASN A 207 11.71 -15.65 20.43
C ASN A 207 11.76 -15.76 18.90
N PHE A 208 12.60 -14.99 18.21
CA PHE A 208 12.74 -15.06 16.75
C PHE A 208 13.73 -16.12 16.31
N ALA A 209 13.31 -16.97 15.39
CA ALA A 209 14.16 -17.90 14.64
C ALA A 209 14.38 -17.34 13.23
N LEU A 210 15.55 -16.72 13.00
CA LEU A 210 15.88 -15.96 11.80
C LEU A 210 16.62 -16.82 10.78
N GLN A 211 16.10 -16.86 9.54
CA GLN A 211 16.74 -17.59 8.43
C GLN A 211 16.72 -16.75 7.15
N VAL A 212 17.86 -16.74 6.44
CA VAL A 212 17.96 -16.27 5.06
C VAL A 212 18.07 -17.48 4.13
N ILE A 213 17.26 -17.50 3.07
CA ILE A 213 17.26 -18.55 2.05
C ILE A 213 17.67 -17.91 0.72
N LYS A 214 18.86 -18.28 0.24
CA LYS A 214 19.34 -17.85 -1.07
C LYS A 214 18.73 -18.75 -2.13
N VAL A 215 18.25 -18.14 -3.21
CA VAL A 215 17.63 -18.82 -4.35
C VAL A 215 18.15 -18.24 -5.67
N LEU A 216 17.96 -18.98 -6.74
CA LEU A 216 18.36 -18.59 -8.09
C LEU A 216 17.16 -18.25 -8.99
N SER A 217 15.93 -18.46 -8.51
CA SER A 217 14.72 -18.17 -9.28
C SER A 217 13.52 -17.87 -8.37
N GLU A 218 12.51 -17.27 -8.95
CA GLU A 218 11.22 -17.05 -8.31
C GLU A 218 10.47 -18.39 -8.09
N ASP A 219 10.69 -19.35 -8.98
CA ASP A 219 10.11 -20.69 -8.89
C ASP A 219 10.54 -21.41 -7.60
N GLU A 220 11.80 -21.27 -7.23
CA GLU A 220 12.32 -21.82 -5.98
C GLU A 220 11.59 -21.26 -4.76
N LYS A 221 11.31 -19.95 -4.73
CA LYS A 221 10.52 -19.32 -3.65
C LYS A 221 9.10 -19.90 -3.60
N MET A 222 8.43 -19.99 -4.76
CA MET A 222 7.06 -20.50 -4.86
C MET A 222 6.96 -21.98 -4.49
N ILE A 223 7.91 -22.82 -4.91
CA ILE A 223 7.97 -24.24 -4.58
C ILE A 223 8.26 -24.42 -3.08
N TRP A 224 9.21 -23.67 -2.53
CA TRP A 224 9.50 -23.73 -1.10
C TRP A 224 8.27 -23.40 -0.24
N LEU A 225 7.52 -22.35 -0.62
CA LEU A 225 6.28 -22.00 0.06
C LEU A 225 5.26 -23.14 0.01
N ALA A 226 5.09 -23.77 -1.16
CA ALA A 226 4.18 -24.89 -1.32
C ALA A 226 4.54 -26.09 -0.43
N GLN A 227 5.82 -26.31 -0.19
CA GLN A 227 6.32 -27.43 0.61
C GLN A 227 6.25 -27.19 2.12
N ASN A 228 6.33 -25.94 2.55
CA ASN A 228 6.65 -25.64 3.94
C ASN A 228 5.62 -24.75 4.65
N ILE A 229 4.77 -24.01 3.93
CA ILE A 229 3.85 -23.05 4.56
C ILE A 229 2.90 -23.69 5.58
N ASP A 230 2.39 -24.90 5.29
CA ASP A 230 1.49 -25.62 6.20
C ASP A 230 2.22 -26.24 7.41
N LYS A 231 3.55 -26.44 7.30
CA LYS A 231 4.39 -26.94 8.40
C LYS A 231 4.75 -25.85 9.41
N LEU A 232 4.62 -24.58 9.03
CA LEU A 232 4.83 -23.47 9.95
C LEU A 232 3.62 -23.35 10.89
N ASP A 233 3.88 -23.10 12.16
CA ASP A 233 2.81 -22.96 13.15
C ASP A 233 1.92 -21.75 12.88
N GLY A 234 0.64 -21.82 13.24
CA GLY A 234 -0.31 -20.73 13.33
C GLY A 234 -0.49 -19.94 12.02
N THR A 235 -0.76 -18.65 12.19
CA THR A 235 -0.99 -17.67 11.10
C THR A 235 0.23 -16.78 10.90
N GLY A 236 0.53 -16.41 9.67
CA GLY A 236 1.65 -15.54 9.35
C GLY A 236 1.40 -14.52 8.26
N LEU A 237 2.43 -13.73 7.97
CA LEU A 237 2.46 -12.73 6.92
C LEU A 237 3.54 -13.09 5.88
N ILE A 238 3.24 -12.82 4.62
CA ILE A 238 4.21 -12.93 3.53
C ILE A 238 4.33 -11.54 2.89
N TYR A 239 5.50 -10.92 3.02
CA TYR A 239 5.79 -9.62 2.42
C TYR A 239 6.38 -9.79 1.03
N THR A 240 5.83 -9.03 0.08
CA THR A 240 6.26 -9.00 -1.33
C THR A 240 6.62 -7.58 -1.75
N GLY A 241 7.39 -7.46 -2.83
CA GLY A 241 7.83 -6.16 -3.33
C GLY A 241 6.77 -5.36 -4.06
N THR A 242 5.82 -6.01 -4.74
CA THR A 242 4.83 -5.35 -5.58
C THR A 242 3.40 -5.84 -5.30
N ARG A 243 2.40 -5.04 -5.73
CA ARG A 243 0.98 -5.44 -5.64
C ARG A 243 0.67 -6.69 -6.47
N VAL A 244 1.32 -6.81 -7.62
CA VAL A 244 1.14 -7.98 -8.50
C VAL A 244 1.67 -9.24 -7.83
N ASP A 245 2.79 -9.14 -7.13
CA ASP A 245 3.34 -10.27 -6.39
C ASP A 245 2.42 -10.69 -5.25
N THR A 246 1.72 -9.75 -4.58
CA THR A 246 0.73 -10.12 -3.56
C THR A 246 -0.34 -11.03 -4.14
N GLU A 247 -0.87 -10.68 -5.31
CA GLU A 247 -1.87 -11.48 -6.01
C GLU A 247 -1.30 -12.81 -6.49
N ASN A 248 -0.13 -12.81 -7.12
CA ASN A 248 0.51 -14.01 -7.67
C ASN A 248 0.79 -15.05 -6.58
N TYR A 249 1.42 -14.65 -5.48
CA TYR A 249 1.73 -15.55 -4.38
C TYR A 249 0.47 -16.03 -3.66
N ALA A 250 -0.51 -15.16 -3.41
CA ALA A 250 -1.76 -15.57 -2.78
C ALA A 250 -2.53 -16.57 -3.66
N LYS A 251 -2.63 -16.32 -4.96
CA LYS A 251 -3.30 -17.22 -5.92
C LYS A 251 -2.58 -18.55 -6.07
N TRP A 252 -1.25 -18.55 -6.09
CA TRP A 252 -0.47 -19.77 -6.06
C TRP A 252 -0.77 -20.61 -4.82
N LEU A 253 -0.73 -20.00 -3.64
CA LEU A 253 -1.03 -20.68 -2.38
C LEU A 253 -2.47 -21.22 -2.35
N GLN A 254 -3.45 -20.45 -2.85
CA GLN A 254 -4.83 -20.90 -3.02
C GLN A 254 -4.93 -22.09 -3.99
N PHE A 255 -4.20 -22.06 -5.10
CA PHE A 255 -4.19 -23.14 -6.10
C PHE A 255 -3.71 -24.47 -5.53
N ILE A 256 -2.78 -24.45 -4.60
CA ILE A 256 -2.30 -25.64 -3.89
C ILE A 256 -3.09 -25.99 -2.62
N GLY A 257 -4.19 -25.26 -2.33
CA GLY A 257 -5.12 -25.56 -1.24
C GLY A 257 -4.88 -24.80 0.07
N VAL A 258 -3.90 -23.89 0.13
CA VAL A 258 -3.61 -23.07 1.33
C VAL A 258 -4.60 -21.92 1.46
N LYS A 259 -5.13 -21.68 2.66
CA LYS A 259 -6.01 -20.53 2.96
C LYS A 259 -5.20 -19.23 3.01
N ALA A 260 -4.87 -18.68 1.86
CA ALA A 260 -4.15 -17.42 1.72
C ALA A 260 -5.06 -16.33 1.14
N ILE A 261 -4.71 -15.06 1.36
CA ILE A 261 -5.38 -13.89 0.78
C ILE A 261 -4.33 -12.81 0.50
N ASP A 262 -4.51 -12.06 -0.60
CA ASP A 262 -3.70 -10.89 -0.91
C ASP A 262 -4.20 -9.64 -0.21
N TYR A 263 -3.27 -8.74 0.14
CA TYR A 263 -3.57 -7.45 0.74
C TYR A 263 -2.61 -6.38 0.21
N ASN A 264 -3.17 -5.31 -0.35
CA ASN A 264 -2.38 -4.19 -0.84
C ASN A 264 -3.20 -2.87 -0.83
N ALA A 265 -2.52 -1.74 -1.00
CA ALA A 265 -3.14 -0.41 -0.98
C ALA A 265 -4.09 -0.15 -2.17
N GLY A 266 -4.11 -1.00 -3.19
CA GLY A 266 -5.05 -0.93 -4.32
C GLY A 266 -6.44 -1.48 -4.00
N LEU A 267 -6.59 -2.24 -2.91
CA LEU A 267 -7.88 -2.76 -2.46
C LEU A 267 -8.71 -1.62 -1.86
N ASP A 268 -10.03 -1.70 -2.02
CA ASP A 268 -10.95 -0.76 -1.37
C ASP A 268 -10.88 -0.88 0.17
N ALA A 269 -11.33 0.18 0.85
CA ALA A 269 -11.22 0.27 2.30
C ALA A 269 -11.98 -0.85 3.04
N ASP A 270 -13.14 -1.25 2.55
CA ASP A 270 -13.97 -2.27 3.21
C ASP A 270 -13.38 -3.67 3.01
N THR A 271 -12.85 -3.96 1.84
CA THR A 271 -12.09 -5.20 1.58
C THR A 271 -10.89 -5.28 2.52
N ARG A 272 -10.11 -4.21 2.66
CA ARG A 272 -8.97 -4.18 3.58
C ARG A 272 -9.40 -4.45 5.03
N LYS A 273 -10.45 -3.77 5.53
CA LYS A 273 -11.00 -4.00 6.88
C LYS A 273 -11.48 -5.44 7.09
N SER A 274 -12.09 -6.04 6.07
CA SER A 274 -12.55 -7.45 6.12
C SER A 274 -11.37 -8.42 6.25
N ILE A 275 -10.28 -8.18 5.50
CA ILE A 275 -9.07 -9.01 5.55
C ILE A 275 -8.37 -8.83 6.90
N GLU A 276 -8.23 -7.60 7.40
CA GLU A 276 -7.67 -7.29 8.71
C GLU A 276 -8.44 -7.99 9.83
N SER A 277 -9.77 -7.90 9.80
CA SER A 277 -10.64 -8.63 10.74
C SER A 277 -10.46 -10.15 10.64
N GLY A 278 -10.40 -10.68 9.42
CA GLY A 278 -10.16 -12.11 9.20
C GLY A 278 -8.81 -12.58 9.74
N LEU A 279 -7.76 -11.76 9.59
CA LEU A 279 -6.43 -12.04 10.14
C LEU A 279 -6.47 -12.09 11.68
N MET A 280 -7.14 -11.15 12.33
CA MET A 280 -7.29 -11.12 13.79
C MET A 280 -7.95 -12.39 14.33
N HIS A 281 -8.87 -13.02 13.58
CA HIS A 281 -9.59 -14.23 13.94
C HIS A 281 -8.99 -15.52 13.35
N ASN A 282 -7.76 -15.51 12.86
CA ASN A 282 -7.08 -16.67 12.28
C ASN A 282 -7.85 -17.33 11.11
N LYS A 283 -8.59 -16.53 10.32
CA LYS A 283 -9.33 -17.04 9.15
C LYS A 283 -8.40 -17.55 8.05
N TRP A 284 -7.21 -16.96 7.96
CA TRP A 284 -6.22 -17.23 6.95
C TRP A 284 -5.01 -17.95 7.54
N LYS A 285 -4.41 -18.86 6.80
CA LYS A 285 -3.07 -19.41 7.12
C LYS A 285 -2.03 -18.30 6.97
N CYS A 286 -2.15 -17.50 5.92
CA CYS A 286 -1.31 -16.34 5.73
C CYS A 286 -2.01 -15.24 4.93
N VAL A 287 -1.56 -14.01 5.17
CA VAL A 287 -1.89 -12.84 4.34
C VAL A 287 -0.63 -12.46 3.56
N VAL A 288 -0.76 -12.42 2.24
CA VAL A 288 0.32 -11.99 1.33
C VAL A 288 0.17 -10.50 1.08
N SER A 289 1.14 -9.70 1.47
CA SER A 289 1.00 -8.25 1.46
C SER A 289 2.26 -7.52 0.99
N THR A 290 2.07 -6.30 0.48
CA THR A 290 3.14 -5.30 0.51
C THR A 290 3.27 -4.72 1.91
N ASN A 291 4.18 -3.76 2.12
CA ASN A 291 4.28 -3.00 3.37
C ASN A 291 2.96 -2.27 3.76
N ALA A 292 1.93 -2.26 2.89
CA ALA A 292 0.62 -1.69 3.18
C ALA A 292 -0.10 -2.36 4.38
N LEU A 293 0.11 -3.66 4.61
CA LEU A 293 -0.31 -4.35 5.84
C LEU A 293 0.74 -4.17 6.95
N GLY A 294 1.46 -3.13 6.88
CA GLY A 294 2.59 -2.93 7.75
C GLY A 294 2.18 -2.29 9.05
N MET A 295 1.66 -1.12 9.02
CA MET A 295 1.45 -0.29 10.19
C MET A 295 0.02 -0.44 10.71
N GLY A 296 -0.14 -0.68 12.02
CA GLY A 296 -1.45 -0.69 12.68
C GLY A 296 -2.05 -2.05 13.03
N ILE A 297 -1.41 -3.18 12.70
CA ILE A 297 -1.87 -4.50 13.15
C ILE A 297 -1.23 -4.84 14.50
N ASP A 298 -2.07 -5.02 15.51
CA ASP A 298 -1.67 -5.47 16.85
C ASP A 298 -2.22 -6.86 17.14
N LYS A 299 -1.68 -7.87 16.41
CA LYS A 299 -1.99 -9.28 16.61
C LYS A 299 -0.81 -9.97 17.30
N PRO A 300 -0.97 -10.44 18.55
CA PRO A 300 0.15 -10.96 19.33
C PRO A 300 0.68 -12.30 18.83
N ASP A 301 -0.15 -13.10 18.20
CA ASP A 301 0.09 -14.50 17.85
C ASP A 301 0.42 -14.75 16.37
N ILE A 302 1.02 -13.77 15.67
CA ILE A 302 1.61 -14.02 14.34
C ILE A 302 2.83 -14.91 14.54
N ARG A 303 2.81 -16.11 13.92
CA ARG A 303 3.82 -17.16 14.16
C ARG A 303 4.94 -17.20 13.14
N PHE A 304 4.74 -16.61 11.96
CA PHE A 304 5.81 -16.50 10.98
C PHE A 304 5.68 -15.22 10.14
N ILE A 305 6.84 -14.72 9.69
CA ILE A 305 6.92 -13.70 8.64
C ILE A 305 7.91 -14.19 7.60
N ILE A 306 7.49 -14.07 6.35
CA ILE A 306 8.30 -14.43 5.18
C ILE A 306 8.42 -13.22 4.27
N HIS A 307 9.64 -12.85 3.89
CA HIS A 307 9.91 -11.85 2.87
C HIS A 307 10.30 -12.55 1.57
N THR A 308 9.55 -12.34 0.50
CA THR A 308 9.91 -12.85 -0.83
C THR A 308 10.78 -11.87 -1.61
N GLN A 309 10.94 -10.66 -1.10
CA GLN A 309 11.76 -9.59 -1.63
C GLN A 309 12.59 -8.97 -0.50
N ILE A 310 13.85 -8.63 -0.78
CA ILE A 310 14.69 -7.93 0.19
C ILE A 310 14.10 -6.55 0.51
N PRO A 311 13.92 -6.20 1.80
CA PRO A 311 13.55 -4.85 2.21
C PRO A 311 14.64 -3.82 1.87
N ILE A 312 14.26 -2.55 1.75
CA ILE A 312 15.19 -1.48 1.37
C ILE A 312 16.20 -1.11 2.46
N SER A 313 15.96 -1.52 3.70
CA SER A 313 16.92 -1.30 4.81
C SER A 313 16.70 -2.29 5.96
N PRO A 314 17.72 -2.49 6.83
CA PRO A 314 17.57 -3.25 8.07
C PRO A 314 16.51 -2.66 9.01
N ILE A 315 16.26 -1.35 8.95
CA ILE A 315 15.22 -0.66 9.74
C ILE A 315 13.83 -1.16 9.34
N HIS A 316 13.51 -1.11 8.02
CA HIS A 316 12.23 -1.61 7.52
C HIS A 316 12.05 -3.10 7.84
N TYR A 317 13.10 -3.88 7.60
CA TYR A 317 13.08 -5.30 7.94
C TYR A 317 12.77 -5.54 9.42
N TYR A 318 13.47 -4.85 10.33
CA TYR A 318 13.24 -4.99 11.77
C TYR A 318 11.82 -4.58 12.18
N GLN A 319 11.25 -3.54 11.59
CA GLN A 319 9.87 -3.13 11.85
C GLN A 319 8.84 -4.14 11.36
N GLU A 320 9.04 -4.70 10.16
CA GLU A 320 8.13 -5.67 9.58
C GLU A 320 8.16 -6.98 10.36
N ILE A 321 9.33 -7.51 10.68
CA ILE A 321 9.45 -8.73 11.52
C ILE A 321 8.98 -8.50 12.96
N GLY A 322 9.10 -7.28 13.46
CA GLY A 322 8.66 -6.88 14.80
C GLY A 322 7.15 -7.04 15.07
N ARG A 323 6.34 -7.34 14.04
CA ARG A 323 4.91 -7.61 14.15
C ARG A 323 4.61 -8.99 14.68
N ALA A 324 5.54 -9.93 14.50
CA ALA A 324 5.36 -11.32 14.90
C ALA A 324 5.74 -11.57 16.36
N GLY A 325 5.17 -12.62 16.96
CA GLY A 325 5.54 -13.12 18.27
C GLY A 325 5.53 -12.09 19.40
N ARG A 326 4.58 -11.16 19.41
CA ARG A 326 4.45 -10.15 20.47
C ARG A 326 4.08 -10.75 21.82
N ASP A 327 3.52 -11.96 21.81
CA ASP A 327 3.24 -12.76 22.99
C ASP A 327 4.45 -13.51 23.53
N GLY A 328 5.65 -13.31 22.96
CA GLY A 328 6.89 -13.94 23.38
C GLY A 328 7.07 -15.40 22.93
N LYS A 329 6.10 -15.98 22.25
CA LYS A 329 6.20 -17.37 21.78
C LYS A 329 7.11 -17.50 20.55
N PRO A 330 7.72 -18.69 20.31
CA PRO A 330 8.58 -18.93 19.17
C PRO A 330 7.96 -18.50 17.84
N THR A 331 8.77 -17.88 17.01
CA THR A 331 8.29 -17.27 15.76
C THR A 331 9.35 -17.43 14.67
N ARG A 332 8.97 -17.95 13.51
CA ARG A 332 9.86 -18.15 12.38
C ARG A 332 9.90 -16.93 11.49
N ILE A 333 11.10 -16.43 11.20
CA ILE A 333 11.33 -15.28 10.31
C ILE A 333 12.20 -15.75 9.16
N ILE A 334 11.70 -15.61 7.94
CA ILE A 334 12.37 -16.10 6.74
C ILE A 334 12.50 -14.94 5.75
N LEU A 335 13.71 -14.77 5.21
CA LEU A 335 13.99 -13.84 4.14
C LEU A 335 14.56 -14.59 2.94
N PHE A 336 13.85 -14.57 1.83
CA PHE A 336 14.38 -15.03 0.56
C PHE A 336 15.26 -13.95 -0.08
N TYR A 337 16.29 -14.41 -0.78
CA TYR A 337 17.15 -13.55 -1.58
C TYR A 337 17.52 -14.24 -2.89
N ASN A 338 17.04 -13.69 -4.00
CA ASN A 338 17.38 -14.17 -5.33
C ASN A 338 18.71 -13.56 -5.76
N GLU A 339 19.78 -14.36 -5.67
CA GLU A 339 21.14 -13.95 -6.02
C GLU A 339 21.47 -14.15 -7.52
N SER A 340 20.54 -14.68 -8.33
CA SER A 340 20.72 -14.75 -9.77
C SER A 340 20.95 -13.36 -10.36
N LYS A 341 21.90 -13.24 -11.27
CA LYS A 341 22.25 -11.94 -11.85
C LYS A 341 21.33 -11.62 -13.02
N ASP A 342 20.82 -10.40 -13.05
CA ASP A 342 20.17 -9.84 -14.22
C ASP A 342 21.18 -9.66 -15.35
N ASN A 343 20.86 -10.18 -16.53
CA ASN A 343 21.74 -10.17 -17.69
C ASN A 343 22.09 -8.77 -18.24
N ARG A 344 21.27 -7.76 -17.92
CA ARG A 344 21.47 -6.38 -18.41
C ARG A 344 22.21 -5.51 -17.41
N ARG A 345 21.92 -5.67 -16.13
CA ARG A 345 22.43 -4.80 -15.06
C ARG A 345 23.59 -5.42 -14.27
N ASN A 346 23.81 -6.73 -14.43
CA ASN A 346 24.83 -7.51 -13.72
C ASN A 346 24.77 -7.37 -12.17
N VAL A 347 23.56 -7.15 -11.63
CA VAL A 347 23.28 -7.09 -10.20
C VAL A 347 22.33 -8.23 -9.82
N PRO A 348 22.31 -8.70 -8.55
CA PRO A 348 21.34 -9.68 -8.09
C PRO A 348 19.91 -9.24 -8.39
N THR A 349 19.07 -10.18 -8.80
CA THR A 349 17.68 -9.91 -9.22
C THR A 349 16.88 -9.18 -8.12
N ASP A 350 17.03 -9.61 -6.86
CA ASP A 350 16.30 -8.99 -5.75
C ASP A 350 16.81 -7.58 -5.38
N MET A 351 17.95 -7.13 -5.91
CA MET A 351 18.44 -5.76 -5.75
C MET A 351 17.84 -4.78 -6.76
N ILE A 352 17.24 -5.27 -7.84
CA ILE A 352 16.72 -4.40 -8.92
C ILE A 352 15.57 -3.53 -8.43
N LEU A 353 14.59 -4.13 -7.77
CA LEU A 353 13.38 -3.43 -7.33
C LEU A 353 13.67 -2.39 -6.24
N PRO A 354 14.43 -2.69 -5.16
CA PRO A 354 14.79 -1.69 -4.16
C PRO A 354 15.60 -0.52 -4.73
N ASN A 355 16.57 -0.79 -5.60
CA ASN A 355 17.31 0.29 -6.29
C ASN A 355 16.36 1.17 -7.13
N SER A 356 15.43 0.55 -7.87
CA SER A 356 14.43 1.29 -8.65
C SER A 356 13.53 2.16 -7.78
N PHE A 357 13.17 1.72 -6.58
CA PHE A 357 12.41 2.52 -5.63
C PHE A 357 13.21 3.71 -5.10
N ILE A 358 14.49 3.53 -4.81
CA ILE A 358 15.37 4.61 -4.34
C ILE A 358 15.57 5.63 -5.45
N ASP A 359 15.89 5.19 -6.67
CA ASP A 359 16.11 6.07 -7.83
C ASP A 359 14.82 6.79 -8.26
N GLY A 360 13.67 6.11 -8.13
CA GLY A 360 12.34 6.64 -8.47
C GLY A 360 11.66 7.42 -7.36
N ALA A 361 12.26 7.54 -6.16
CA ALA A 361 11.65 8.18 -5.00
C ALA A 361 11.35 9.66 -5.24
N ARG A 362 12.18 10.33 -6.04
CA ARG A 362 11.97 11.71 -6.46
C ARG A 362 11.85 11.84 -7.98
N PRO A 363 10.98 12.73 -8.44
CA PRO A 363 10.92 13.13 -9.84
C PRO A 363 12.21 13.81 -10.32
N SER A 364 12.43 13.83 -11.64
CA SER A 364 13.59 14.52 -12.20
C SER A 364 13.58 16.03 -11.89
N ILE A 365 14.76 16.63 -11.76
CA ILE A 365 14.93 18.07 -11.46
C ILE A 365 14.16 18.94 -12.45
N LYS A 366 14.09 18.55 -13.72
CA LYS A 366 13.29 19.26 -14.74
C LYS A 366 11.82 19.39 -14.38
N LYS A 367 11.25 18.40 -13.68
CA LYS A 367 9.85 18.44 -13.22
C LYS A 367 9.66 19.42 -12.05
N TYR A 368 10.64 19.50 -11.13
CA TYR A 368 10.64 20.54 -10.09
C TYR A 368 10.71 21.94 -10.68
N GLN A 369 11.65 22.16 -11.60
CA GLN A 369 11.82 23.45 -12.30
C GLN A 369 10.53 23.86 -13.01
N LYS A 370 9.89 22.91 -13.74
CA LYS A 370 8.61 23.18 -14.41
C LYS A 370 7.51 23.61 -13.45
N VAL A 371 7.39 22.97 -12.28
CA VAL A 371 6.40 23.35 -11.26
C VAL A 371 6.73 24.73 -10.68
N ILE A 372 8.00 25.02 -10.40
CA ILE A 372 8.44 26.33 -9.89
C ILE A 372 8.12 27.44 -10.92
N GLU A 373 8.40 27.23 -12.21
CA GLU A 373 8.09 28.18 -13.28
C GLU A 373 6.59 28.48 -13.33
N LEU A 374 5.74 27.45 -13.32
CA LEU A 374 4.29 27.62 -13.32
C LEU A 374 3.77 28.41 -12.11
N LEU A 375 4.31 28.12 -10.93
CA LEU A 375 3.90 28.79 -9.69
C LEU A 375 4.45 30.20 -9.54
N LYS A 376 5.48 30.58 -10.29
CA LYS A 376 5.93 31.99 -10.39
C LYS A 376 4.96 32.85 -11.17
N GLU A 377 4.20 32.25 -12.11
CA GLU A 377 3.21 32.98 -12.91
C GLU A 377 1.93 33.23 -12.11
N GLU A 378 1.38 32.18 -11.46
CA GLU A 378 0.16 32.29 -10.65
C GLU A 378 0.03 31.17 -9.62
N PRO A 379 -0.75 31.36 -8.53
CA PRO A 379 -1.08 30.31 -7.59
C PRO A 379 -1.96 29.22 -8.22
N LEU A 380 -1.54 27.94 -8.14
CA LEU A 380 -2.21 26.81 -8.76
C LEU A 380 -2.71 25.80 -7.73
N SER A 381 -3.86 25.18 -8.03
CA SER A 381 -4.35 24.00 -7.31
C SER A 381 -3.55 22.75 -7.69
N GLU A 382 -3.63 21.68 -6.90
CA GLU A 382 -3.00 20.40 -7.21
C GLU A 382 -3.40 19.86 -8.58
N LYS A 383 -4.69 20.01 -8.95
CA LYS A 383 -5.22 19.54 -10.24
C LYS A 383 -4.59 20.29 -11.43
N GLU A 384 -4.42 21.60 -11.28
CA GLU A 384 -3.77 22.42 -12.30
C GLU A 384 -2.30 22.06 -12.45
N ILE A 385 -1.56 21.91 -11.34
CA ILE A 385 -0.15 21.45 -11.35
C ILE A 385 -0.02 20.10 -12.05
N LEU A 386 -0.89 19.13 -11.73
CA LEU A 386 -0.89 17.81 -12.37
C LEU A 386 -1.03 17.90 -13.89
N LYS A 387 -1.95 18.74 -14.38
CA LYS A 387 -2.21 18.90 -15.82
C LYS A 387 -1.08 19.66 -16.51
N MET A 388 -0.72 20.84 -16.00
CA MET A 388 0.20 21.77 -16.67
C MET A 388 1.65 21.27 -16.65
N ALA A 389 2.07 20.61 -15.56
CA ALA A 389 3.39 20.02 -15.47
C ALA A 389 3.45 18.54 -15.93
N ASN A 390 2.34 17.95 -16.38
CA ASN A 390 2.22 16.55 -16.81
C ASN A 390 2.83 15.58 -15.77
N LEU A 391 2.30 15.59 -14.55
CA LEU A 391 2.81 14.80 -13.44
C LEU A 391 1.85 13.67 -13.05
N LYS A 392 2.39 12.57 -12.53
CA LYS A 392 1.62 11.62 -11.73
C LYS A 392 1.24 12.26 -10.40
N GLN A 393 0.13 11.82 -9.81
CA GLN A 393 -0.31 12.34 -8.50
C GLN A 393 0.75 12.15 -7.40
N THR A 394 1.44 11.01 -7.42
CA THR A 394 2.54 10.72 -6.50
C THR A 394 3.70 11.70 -6.67
N GLN A 395 4.08 12.00 -7.90
CA GLN A 395 5.15 12.96 -8.21
C GLN A 395 4.81 14.38 -7.76
N ALA A 396 3.58 14.82 -8.02
CA ALA A 396 3.13 16.14 -7.57
C ALA A 396 3.14 16.26 -6.04
N LYS A 397 2.76 15.18 -5.33
CA LYS A 397 2.84 15.15 -3.86
C LYS A 397 4.27 15.31 -3.37
N VAL A 398 5.22 14.56 -3.96
CA VAL A 398 6.65 14.64 -3.59
C VAL A 398 7.20 16.03 -3.89
N ILE A 399 7.01 16.54 -5.11
CA ILE A 399 7.49 17.87 -5.50
C ILE A 399 6.95 18.96 -4.55
N LYS A 400 5.66 18.94 -4.27
CA LYS A 400 5.06 19.93 -3.36
C LYS A 400 5.63 19.84 -1.96
N ALA A 401 5.79 18.63 -1.43
CA ALA A 401 6.36 18.43 -0.10
C ALA A 401 7.80 18.95 -0.02
N ASP A 402 8.66 18.59 -0.97
CA ASP A 402 10.05 19.05 -1.02
C ASP A 402 10.14 20.58 -1.20
N LEU A 403 9.30 21.18 -2.06
CA LEU A 403 9.30 22.64 -2.29
C LEU A 403 8.78 23.44 -1.07
N ILE A 404 7.78 22.92 -0.35
CA ILE A 404 7.31 23.49 0.91
C ILE A 404 8.39 23.37 1.97
N GLU A 405 9.03 22.21 2.06
CA GLU A 405 10.11 21.97 3.01
C GLU A 405 11.28 22.93 2.84
N GLN A 406 11.66 23.19 1.59
CA GLN A 406 12.73 24.14 1.28
C GLN A 406 12.27 25.61 1.32
N GLY A 407 11.01 25.90 1.65
CA GLY A 407 10.49 27.27 1.73
C GLY A 407 10.34 27.95 0.36
N ILE A 408 10.29 27.17 -0.73
CA ILE A 408 10.14 27.72 -2.09
C ILE A 408 8.70 28.05 -2.41
N ILE A 409 7.77 27.23 -1.93
CA ILE A 409 6.33 27.46 -2.06
C ILE A 409 5.63 27.36 -0.72
N LYS A 410 4.45 27.95 -0.62
CA LYS A 410 3.52 27.77 0.51
C LYS A 410 2.16 27.31 0.02
N GLU A 411 1.42 26.68 0.92
CA GLU A 411 0.03 26.36 0.74
C GLU A 411 -0.84 27.53 1.20
N VAL A 412 -1.84 27.88 0.40
CA VAL A 412 -2.77 29.00 0.67
C VAL A 412 -4.19 28.55 0.35
N VAL A 413 -5.15 29.02 1.12
CA VAL A 413 -6.57 28.71 0.89
C VAL A 413 -7.25 29.94 0.25
N TYR A 414 -7.73 29.77 -0.98
CA TYR A 414 -8.53 30.77 -1.68
C TYR A 414 -10.01 30.32 -1.67
N GLY A 415 -10.80 30.93 -0.78
CA GLY A 415 -12.19 30.51 -0.56
C GLY A 415 -12.28 29.06 -0.07
N LYS A 416 -12.82 28.15 -0.90
CA LYS A 416 -12.89 26.69 -0.61
C LYS A 416 -11.81 25.87 -1.30
N THR A 417 -10.90 26.51 -2.04
CA THR A 417 -9.91 25.82 -2.87
C THR A 417 -8.50 26.02 -2.31
N LYS A 418 -7.81 24.93 -2.09
CA LYS A 418 -6.42 24.87 -1.70
C LYS A 418 -5.54 25.12 -2.92
N LYS A 419 -4.66 26.12 -2.87
CA LYS A 419 -3.69 26.44 -3.90
C LYS A 419 -2.26 26.50 -3.34
N TYR A 420 -1.27 26.44 -4.22
CA TYR A 420 0.15 26.55 -3.89
C TYR A 420 0.68 27.82 -4.54
N GLU A 421 1.47 28.58 -3.79
CA GLU A 421 1.97 29.91 -4.18
C GLU A 421 3.50 29.94 -4.03
N TYR A 422 4.20 30.49 -5.03
CA TYR A 422 5.62 30.74 -4.95
C TYR A 422 5.93 31.81 -3.90
N GLN A 423 6.95 31.57 -3.06
CA GLN A 423 7.32 32.51 -2.00
C GLN A 423 8.17 33.66 -2.57
N TYR A 424 7.84 34.89 -2.15
CA TYR A 424 8.73 36.02 -2.41
C TYR A 424 10.07 35.79 -1.69
N ASN A 425 11.19 35.99 -2.38
CA ASN A 425 12.55 35.64 -1.90
C ASN A 425 12.78 34.16 -1.60
N ALA A 426 12.08 33.26 -2.31
CA ALA A 426 12.32 31.83 -2.17
C ALA A 426 13.80 31.47 -2.43
N PRO A 427 14.38 30.55 -1.67
CA PRO A 427 15.72 30.04 -1.94
C PRO A 427 15.76 29.27 -3.27
N VAL A 428 16.95 29.10 -3.81
CA VAL A 428 17.18 28.22 -4.95
C VAL A 428 16.95 26.77 -4.50
N LEU A 429 16.33 25.96 -5.37
CA LEU A 429 16.12 24.55 -5.11
C LEU A 429 17.46 23.85 -4.77
N ASN A 430 17.58 23.34 -3.56
CA ASN A 430 18.75 22.59 -3.13
C ASN A 430 18.65 21.15 -3.61
N THR A 431 19.37 20.81 -4.65
CA THR A 431 19.42 19.47 -5.25
C THR A 431 20.48 18.58 -4.58
N GLU A 432 21.51 19.14 -3.93
CA GLU A 432 22.52 18.39 -3.18
C GLU A 432 21.88 17.61 -2.03
N TYR A 433 20.93 18.23 -1.35
CA TYR A 433 20.11 17.59 -0.32
C TYR A 433 19.40 16.31 -0.82
N PHE A 434 18.91 16.31 -2.07
CA PHE A 434 18.26 15.15 -2.65
C PHE A 434 19.26 13.99 -2.89
N GLU A 435 20.46 14.33 -3.33
CA GLU A 435 21.51 13.33 -3.58
C GLU A 435 22.04 12.75 -2.25
N GLU A 436 22.24 13.57 -1.23
CA GLU A 436 22.62 13.10 0.10
C GLU A 436 21.62 12.10 0.67
N GLN A 437 20.31 12.37 0.52
CA GLN A 437 19.27 11.44 0.97
C GLN A 437 19.24 10.15 0.15
N ARG A 438 19.45 10.26 -1.17
CA ARG A 438 19.54 9.10 -2.05
C ARG A 438 20.71 8.19 -1.65
N GLU A 439 21.89 8.77 -1.46
CA GLU A 439 23.09 8.03 -1.03
C GLU A 439 22.92 7.39 0.36
N ALA A 440 22.25 8.07 1.29
CA ALA A 440 21.92 7.49 2.59
C ALA A 440 21.05 6.23 2.45
N LYS A 441 20.00 6.26 1.60
CA LYS A 441 19.14 5.10 1.34
C LYS A 441 19.88 3.98 0.61
N LEU A 442 20.77 4.29 -0.33
CA LEU A 442 21.63 3.30 -0.97
C LEU A 442 22.57 2.64 0.03
N LYS A 443 23.12 3.41 0.99
CA LYS A 443 23.95 2.86 2.07
C LYS A 443 23.15 1.89 2.96
N GLU A 444 21.90 2.24 3.30
CA GLU A 444 21.02 1.34 4.05
C GLU A 444 20.69 0.06 3.27
N LEU A 445 20.41 0.17 1.96
CA LEU A 445 20.19 -1.01 1.11
C LEU A 445 21.43 -1.90 1.03
N ARG A 446 22.63 -1.33 0.89
CA ARG A 446 23.89 -2.09 0.96
C ARG A 446 24.05 -2.79 2.32
N SER A 447 23.65 -2.15 3.40
CA SER A 447 23.65 -2.78 4.73
C SER A 447 22.66 -3.94 4.83
N MET A 448 21.52 -3.84 4.13
CA MET A 448 20.57 -4.96 4.04
C MET A 448 21.14 -6.12 3.19
N GLU A 449 21.86 -5.83 2.13
CA GLU A 449 22.61 -6.86 1.37
C GLU A 449 23.70 -7.50 2.22
N GLN A 450 24.46 -6.71 2.99
CA GLN A 450 25.45 -7.25 3.94
C GLN A 450 24.82 -8.17 4.99
N TYR A 451 23.59 -7.91 5.41
CA TYR A 451 22.83 -8.80 6.30
C TYR A 451 22.62 -10.19 5.68
N ILE A 452 22.47 -10.31 4.35
CA ILE A 452 22.31 -11.59 3.65
C ILE A 452 23.57 -12.46 3.80
N TYR A 453 24.74 -11.83 3.73
CA TYR A 453 26.05 -12.53 3.67
C TYR A 453 26.80 -12.52 5.01
N THR A 454 26.26 -11.92 6.07
CA THR A 454 26.98 -11.81 7.35
C THR A 454 27.19 -13.15 8.03
N ASP A 455 28.37 -13.36 8.62
CA ASP A 455 28.67 -14.44 9.54
C ASP A 455 28.24 -14.14 10.98
N MET A 456 27.92 -12.85 11.27
CA MET A 456 27.42 -12.42 12.57
C MET A 456 26.00 -12.98 12.79
N PRO A 457 25.63 -13.45 14.01
CA PRO A 457 24.26 -13.84 14.31
C PRO A 457 23.24 -12.79 13.84
N ARG A 458 22.22 -13.21 13.11
CA ARG A 458 21.26 -12.32 12.41
C ARG A 458 20.68 -11.20 13.31
N MET A 459 20.23 -11.56 14.49
CA MET A 459 19.68 -10.59 15.45
C MET A 459 20.74 -9.61 15.94
N LYS A 460 21.97 -10.08 16.17
CA LYS A 460 23.10 -9.21 16.59
C LYS A 460 23.41 -8.17 15.51
N TYR A 461 23.36 -8.57 14.22
CA TYR A 461 23.56 -7.64 13.11
C TYR A 461 22.50 -6.52 13.12
N LEU A 462 21.23 -6.89 13.27
CA LEU A 462 20.12 -5.93 13.30
C LEU A 462 20.22 -4.98 14.51
N CYS A 463 20.53 -5.51 15.70
CA CYS A 463 20.73 -4.70 16.90
C CYS A 463 21.90 -3.73 16.72
N LYS A 464 23.04 -4.20 16.19
CA LYS A 464 24.22 -3.35 15.91
C LYS A 464 23.90 -2.23 14.92
N PHE A 465 23.13 -2.53 13.85
CA PHE A 465 22.73 -1.52 12.88
C PHE A 465 21.81 -0.44 13.48
N LEU A 466 21.01 -0.82 14.48
CA LEU A 466 20.11 0.08 15.23
C LEU A 466 20.79 0.69 16.48
N ASP A 467 22.11 0.65 16.56
CA ASP A 467 22.91 1.18 17.67
C ASP A 467 22.54 0.62 19.05
N SER A 468 22.11 -0.65 19.09
CA SER A 468 21.84 -1.40 20.32
C SER A 468 22.99 -2.36 20.59
N ASN A 469 23.82 -2.04 21.57
CA ASN A 469 25.05 -2.80 21.91
C ASN A 469 24.80 -3.76 23.08
N GLU A 470 23.93 -4.74 22.88
CA GLU A 470 23.66 -5.73 23.91
C GLU A 470 24.57 -6.95 23.80
N GLN A 471 25.08 -7.38 24.95
CA GLN A 471 25.79 -8.65 25.06
C GLN A 471 24.78 -9.75 25.39
N MET A 472 24.29 -10.43 24.36
CA MET A 472 23.40 -11.59 24.49
C MET A 472 23.86 -12.75 23.62
N ASP A 473 23.45 -13.95 24.00
CA ASP A 473 23.69 -15.18 23.22
C ASP A 473 22.58 -15.34 22.16
N TYR A 474 22.93 -15.08 20.90
CA TYR A 474 22.01 -15.08 19.76
C TYR A 474 21.99 -16.45 19.08
N LYS A 475 21.35 -17.46 19.68
CA LYS A 475 21.41 -18.85 19.21
C LYS A 475 20.43 -19.23 18.10
N ASN A 476 19.34 -18.47 17.92
CA ASN A 476 18.26 -18.85 17.01
C ASN A 476 18.40 -18.25 15.60
N CYS A 477 19.55 -18.40 14.98
CA CYS A 477 19.80 -17.93 13.62
C CYS A 477 20.37 -19.04 12.75
N ASP A 478 20.12 -18.98 11.44
CA ASP A 478 20.60 -19.96 10.46
C ASP A 478 22.14 -20.04 10.36
N ASN A 479 22.83 -18.98 10.76
CA ASN A 479 24.29 -18.93 10.87
C ASN A 479 24.80 -19.19 12.30
N THR A 480 23.95 -19.74 13.17
CA THR A 480 24.29 -20.28 14.48
C THR A 480 23.74 -21.71 14.65
N ASN A 481 22.75 -21.91 15.52
CA ASN A 481 22.25 -23.23 15.89
C ASN A 481 20.86 -23.55 15.32
N LEU A 482 20.25 -22.67 14.53
CA LEU A 482 18.92 -22.91 13.97
C LEU A 482 18.99 -23.95 12.86
N GLU A 483 18.14 -24.96 12.93
CA GLU A 483 17.92 -25.90 11.83
C GLU A 483 17.37 -25.17 10.61
N LYS A 484 18.07 -25.32 9.47
CA LYS A 484 17.74 -24.65 8.22
C LYS A 484 16.69 -25.43 7.45
N ILE A 485 15.70 -24.72 6.94
CA ILE A 485 14.76 -25.27 5.96
C ILE A 485 15.29 -24.91 4.57
N HIS A 486 15.74 -25.93 3.85
CA HIS A 486 16.34 -25.75 2.53
C HIS A 486 15.30 -25.76 1.42
N VAL A 487 15.66 -25.20 0.27
CA VAL A 487 14.90 -25.35 -0.97
C VAL A 487 15.15 -26.75 -1.54
N VAL A 488 14.09 -27.47 -1.82
CA VAL A 488 14.15 -28.77 -2.49
C VAL A 488 13.24 -28.71 -3.72
N MET A 489 13.83 -28.78 -4.90
CA MET A 489 13.04 -28.77 -6.14
C MET A 489 12.28 -30.10 -6.29
N SER A 490 10.98 -29.99 -6.54
CA SER A 490 10.08 -31.12 -6.76
C SER A 490 9.53 -31.08 -8.19
N PRO A 491 9.77 -32.11 -9.01
CA PRO A 491 9.21 -32.16 -10.37
C PRO A 491 7.68 -32.04 -10.40
N GLU A 492 7.00 -32.63 -9.40
CA GLU A 492 5.55 -32.53 -9.27
C GLU A 492 5.09 -31.10 -9.03
N LEU A 493 5.74 -30.38 -8.08
CA LEU A 493 5.40 -29.00 -7.77
C LEU A 493 5.82 -28.06 -8.88
N THR A 494 6.91 -28.33 -9.59
CA THR A 494 7.29 -27.57 -10.79
C THR A 494 6.21 -27.67 -11.86
N LYS A 495 5.69 -28.87 -12.10
CA LYS A 495 4.57 -29.06 -13.03
C LYS A 495 3.29 -28.35 -12.56
N LYS A 496 2.95 -28.45 -11.28
CA LYS A 496 1.81 -27.73 -10.71
C LYS A 496 1.98 -26.21 -10.85
N LEU A 497 3.19 -25.69 -10.70
CA LEU A 497 3.47 -24.26 -10.88
C LEU A 497 3.32 -23.83 -12.35
N GLU A 498 3.75 -24.66 -13.29
CA GLU A 498 3.50 -24.45 -14.72
C GLU A 498 1.99 -24.48 -15.02
N ASP A 499 1.25 -25.43 -14.49
CA ASP A 499 -0.21 -25.52 -14.62
C ASP A 499 -0.88 -24.27 -14.05
N PHE A 500 -0.48 -23.81 -12.87
CA PHE A 500 -0.94 -22.56 -12.28
C PHE A 500 -0.71 -21.37 -13.20
N ARG A 501 0.50 -21.17 -13.71
CA ARG A 501 0.86 -20.08 -14.66
C ARG A 501 0.07 -20.15 -15.96
N ASN A 502 -0.40 -21.33 -16.33
CA ASN A 502 -1.23 -21.53 -17.51
C ASN A 502 -2.73 -21.31 -17.23
N THR A 503 -3.14 -21.19 -15.98
CA THR A 503 -4.55 -20.95 -15.60
C THR A 503 -4.81 -19.55 -15.05
N PHE A 504 -3.79 -18.89 -14.55
CA PHE A 504 -3.88 -17.56 -13.98
C PHE A 504 -3.61 -16.49 -15.04
N PHE A 505 -4.63 -15.69 -15.34
CA PHE A 505 -4.55 -14.61 -16.32
C PHE A 505 -4.98 -13.28 -15.68
N PRO A 506 -4.23 -12.18 -15.90
CA PRO A 506 -4.56 -10.86 -15.37
C PRO A 506 -5.92 -10.37 -15.87
N ILE A 507 -6.75 -9.90 -14.95
CA ILE A 507 -8.07 -9.33 -15.27
C ILE A 507 -7.91 -7.86 -15.69
N LEU A 508 -8.64 -7.45 -16.73
CA LEU A 508 -8.80 -6.07 -17.14
C LEU A 508 -10.07 -5.52 -16.48
N GLU A 509 -9.91 -4.76 -15.40
CA GLU A 509 -11.04 -4.20 -14.65
C GLU A 509 -11.65 -2.99 -15.37
N LEU A 510 -12.48 -3.26 -16.38
CA LEU A 510 -13.12 -2.23 -17.20
C LEU A 510 -14.59 -2.02 -16.86
N ALA A 511 -15.25 -3.05 -16.34
CA ALA A 511 -16.69 -3.11 -16.11
C ALA A 511 -17.06 -3.29 -14.64
N SER A 512 -16.26 -2.73 -13.72
CA SER A 512 -16.57 -2.73 -12.30
C SER A 512 -16.85 -1.31 -11.80
N TRP A 513 -17.89 -1.17 -10.97
CA TRP A 513 -18.22 0.08 -10.29
C TRP A 513 -18.70 -0.16 -8.87
N THR A 514 -18.45 0.79 -7.98
CA THR A 514 -18.82 0.72 -6.57
C THR A 514 -19.83 1.81 -6.25
N THR A 515 -20.93 1.45 -5.60
CA THR A 515 -21.91 2.41 -5.10
C THR A 515 -21.49 2.88 -3.71
N LYS A 516 -21.25 4.18 -3.55
CA LYS A 516 -20.91 4.75 -2.23
C LYS A 516 -22.08 4.70 -1.23
N LYS A 517 -23.34 4.68 -1.72
CA LYS A 517 -24.53 4.73 -0.88
C LYS A 517 -24.92 3.41 -0.22
N CYS A 518 -24.67 2.27 -0.85
CA CYS A 518 -25.23 0.98 -0.43
C CYS A 518 -24.19 -0.14 -0.23
N GLY A 519 -22.90 0.14 -0.36
CA GLY A 519 -21.83 -0.85 -0.18
C GLY A 519 -21.81 -1.98 -1.23
N PHE A 520 -22.43 -1.75 -2.39
CA PHE A 520 -22.39 -2.71 -3.50
C PHE A 520 -21.22 -2.45 -4.43
N ARG A 521 -20.59 -3.55 -4.86
CA ARG A 521 -19.73 -3.57 -6.03
C ARG A 521 -20.35 -4.50 -7.06
N VAL A 522 -20.61 -3.99 -8.25
CA VAL A 522 -21.15 -4.76 -9.36
C VAL A 522 -20.09 -4.90 -10.43
N CYS A 523 -19.91 -6.09 -10.96
CA CYS A 523 -18.89 -6.41 -11.95
C CYS A 523 -19.51 -7.30 -13.03
N ILE A 524 -19.48 -6.89 -14.28
CA ILE A 524 -19.87 -7.73 -15.41
C ILE A 524 -18.65 -8.52 -15.83
N THR A 525 -18.60 -9.80 -15.47
CA THR A 525 -17.45 -10.67 -15.69
C THR A 525 -17.47 -11.33 -17.07
N SER A 526 -18.66 -11.50 -17.62
CA SER A 526 -18.87 -11.99 -18.98
C SER A 526 -20.22 -11.51 -19.54
N PRO A 527 -20.51 -11.68 -20.83
CA PRO A 527 -21.83 -11.39 -21.40
C PRO A 527 -23.01 -12.07 -20.72
N TYR A 528 -22.72 -13.12 -19.96
CA TYR A 528 -23.74 -13.96 -19.29
C TYR A 528 -23.62 -13.99 -17.78
N GLU A 529 -22.65 -13.27 -17.21
CA GLU A 529 -22.29 -13.42 -15.79
C GLU A 529 -22.07 -12.06 -15.12
N ILE A 530 -22.81 -11.84 -14.03
CA ILE A 530 -22.74 -10.63 -13.21
C ILE A 530 -22.36 -11.04 -11.80
N LEU A 531 -21.32 -10.43 -11.27
CA LEU A 531 -20.90 -10.58 -9.88
C LEU A 531 -21.35 -9.36 -9.08
N ILE A 532 -22.10 -9.59 -8.00
CA ILE A 532 -22.51 -8.54 -7.08
C ILE A 532 -21.91 -8.85 -5.70
N GLU A 533 -21.09 -7.93 -5.21
CA GLU A 533 -20.51 -7.99 -3.89
C GLU A 533 -21.23 -7.00 -2.99
N LYS A 534 -21.73 -7.47 -1.85
CA LYS A 534 -22.36 -6.66 -0.81
C LYS A 534 -21.52 -6.70 0.45
N THR A 535 -21.16 -5.53 0.96
CA THR A 535 -20.43 -5.39 2.22
C THR A 535 -21.41 -4.96 3.32
N ILE A 536 -21.56 -5.77 4.35
CA ILE A 536 -22.41 -5.48 5.50
C ILE A 536 -21.53 -5.21 6.71
N LYS A 537 -21.74 -4.07 7.34
CA LYS A 537 -21.08 -3.70 8.60
C LYS A 537 -21.96 -4.17 9.77
N ASP A 538 -21.46 -5.13 10.54
CA ASP A 538 -22.11 -5.52 11.79
C ASP A 538 -21.86 -4.43 12.83
N THR A 539 -22.93 -3.72 13.20
CA THR A 539 -22.89 -2.58 14.12
C THR A 539 -22.49 -2.97 15.53
N ASN A 540 -22.72 -4.23 15.93
CA ASN A 540 -22.46 -4.69 17.29
C ASN A 540 -21.01 -5.13 17.53
N ASN A 541 -20.36 -5.71 16.50
CA ASN A 541 -19.00 -6.29 16.63
C ASN A 541 -17.96 -5.59 15.76
N GLY A 542 -18.35 -4.63 14.93
CA GLY A 542 -17.46 -3.99 13.94
C GLY A 542 -16.94 -4.97 12.86
N ILE A 543 -17.52 -6.15 12.78
CA ILE A 543 -17.15 -7.17 11.79
C ILE A 543 -17.77 -6.80 10.44
N ILE A 544 -16.94 -6.69 9.42
CA ILE A 544 -17.38 -6.47 8.06
C ILE A 544 -17.55 -7.83 7.37
N LYS A 545 -18.78 -8.17 6.99
CA LYS A 545 -19.07 -9.37 6.22
C LYS A 545 -19.25 -8.99 4.76
N ARG A 546 -18.53 -9.69 3.89
CA ARG A 546 -18.64 -9.56 2.44
C ARG A 546 -19.41 -10.75 1.90
N TYR A 547 -20.51 -10.47 1.20
CA TYR A 547 -21.31 -11.46 0.50
C TYR A 547 -21.05 -11.29 -1.00
N VAL A 548 -20.76 -12.40 -1.68
CA VAL A 548 -20.51 -12.42 -3.11
C VAL A 548 -21.56 -13.31 -3.73
N ASN A 549 -22.38 -12.73 -4.61
CA ASN A 549 -23.38 -13.45 -5.38
C ASN A 549 -23.00 -13.43 -6.86
N GLU A 550 -22.95 -14.59 -7.46
CA GLU A 550 -22.74 -14.80 -8.89
C GLU A 550 -24.08 -15.10 -9.55
N TYR A 551 -24.42 -14.35 -10.60
CA TYR A 551 -25.64 -14.53 -11.35
C TYR A 551 -25.35 -14.84 -12.80
N LYS A 552 -25.95 -15.94 -13.31
CA LYS A 552 -25.94 -16.28 -14.73
C LYS A 552 -27.21 -15.72 -15.38
N ASN A 553 -27.04 -14.90 -16.42
CA ASN A 553 -28.10 -14.31 -17.26
C ASN A 553 -29.06 -13.34 -16.57
N SER A 554 -29.38 -13.46 -15.29
CA SER A 554 -30.28 -12.55 -14.59
C SER A 554 -30.05 -12.53 -13.10
N ILE A 555 -30.29 -11.37 -12.48
CA ILE A 555 -30.15 -11.17 -11.04
C ILE A 555 -31.35 -11.73 -10.33
N ARG A 556 -31.17 -12.50 -9.25
CA ARG A 556 -32.29 -12.90 -8.37
C ARG A 556 -32.68 -11.71 -7.51
N THR A 557 -33.80 -11.11 -7.82
CA THR A 557 -34.30 -9.93 -7.11
C THR A 557 -34.65 -10.20 -5.65
N SER A 558 -34.95 -11.47 -5.30
CA SER A 558 -35.23 -11.91 -3.92
C SER A 558 -34.05 -11.78 -2.97
N ASP A 559 -32.80 -11.66 -3.49
CA ASP A 559 -31.58 -11.55 -2.68
C ASP A 559 -31.31 -10.11 -2.20
N TYR A 560 -32.14 -9.15 -2.64
CA TYR A 560 -31.98 -7.72 -2.41
C TYR A 560 -33.30 -7.04 -2.05
N THR A 561 -33.24 -5.91 -1.35
CA THR A 561 -34.39 -5.05 -1.15
C THR A 561 -34.83 -4.38 -2.45
N SER A 562 -36.08 -3.91 -2.53
CA SER A 562 -36.61 -3.24 -3.74
C SER A 562 -35.76 -2.01 -4.13
N GLU A 563 -35.27 -1.25 -3.15
CA GLU A 563 -34.39 -0.10 -3.36
C GLU A 563 -33.00 -0.51 -3.92
N GLU A 564 -32.42 -1.57 -3.38
CA GLU A 564 -31.15 -2.14 -3.85
C GLU A 564 -31.27 -2.66 -5.29
N VAL A 565 -32.39 -3.32 -5.62
CA VAL A 565 -32.68 -3.82 -6.98
C VAL A 565 -32.73 -2.66 -7.98
N GLU A 566 -33.38 -1.56 -7.64
CA GLU A 566 -33.48 -0.40 -8.54
C GLU A 566 -32.11 0.28 -8.72
N ILE A 567 -31.31 0.41 -7.68
CA ILE A 567 -29.94 0.93 -7.77
C ILE A 567 -29.08 0.05 -8.69
N ILE A 568 -29.14 -1.27 -8.52
CA ILE A 568 -28.40 -2.22 -9.36
C ILE A 568 -28.84 -2.12 -10.81
N LYS A 569 -30.16 -2.09 -11.08
CA LYS A 569 -30.72 -1.96 -12.42
C LYS A 569 -30.35 -0.64 -13.09
N GLU A 570 -30.38 0.47 -12.34
CA GLU A 570 -29.98 1.78 -12.86
C GLU A 570 -28.51 1.80 -13.28
N HIS A 571 -27.62 1.19 -12.46
CA HIS A 571 -26.21 1.06 -12.79
C HIS A 571 -25.97 0.17 -14.00
N LEU A 572 -26.69 -0.96 -14.11
CA LEU A 572 -26.60 -1.84 -15.28
C LEU A 572 -27.08 -1.17 -16.57
N ARG A 573 -28.09 -0.27 -16.50
CA ARG A 573 -28.54 0.51 -17.67
C ARG A 573 -27.55 1.59 -18.11
N LYS A 574 -26.81 2.19 -17.16
CA LYS A 574 -25.82 3.23 -17.42
C LYS A 574 -24.43 2.69 -17.76
N ALA A 575 -24.19 1.40 -17.52
CA ALA A 575 -22.92 0.78 -17.83
C ALA A 575 -22.67 0.74 -19.34
N SER A 576 -21.42 0.91 -19.72
CA SER A 576 -21.00 0.51 -21.06
C SER A 576 -21.23 -1.00 -21.21
N HIS A 577 -21.60 -1.46 -22.39
CA HIS A 577 -21.76 -2.89 -22.68
C HIS A 577 -20.42 -3.65 -22.68
N MET A 578 -19.34 -2.99 -22.28
CA MET A 578 -18.03 -3.59 -22.09
C MET A 578 -18.01 -4.42 -20.83
N VAL A 579 -17.56 -5.65 -20.95
CA VAL A 579 -17.32 -6.56 -19.83
C VAL A 579 -15.85 -6.48 -19.38
N ASN A 580 -15.52 -7.08 -18.24
CA ASN A 580 -14.13 -7.29 -17.87
C ASN A 580 -13.48 -8.26 -18.86
N GLY A 581 -12.24 -7.94 -19.24
CA GLY A 581 -11.45 -8.77 -20.12
C GLY A 581 -10.27 -9.41 -19.41
N TYR A 582 -9.38 -9.99 -20.21
CA TYR A 582 -8.17 -10.64 -19.70
C TYR A 582 -6.95 -10.28 -20.54
N ALA A 583 -5.79 -10.26 -19.87
CA ALA A 583 -4.49 -10.26 -20.51
C ALA A 583 -3.88 -11.67 -20.49
N ALA A 584 -3.11 -12.01 -21.53
CA ALA A 584 -2.40 -13.28 -21.54
C ALA A 584 -1.23 -13.32 -20.54
N SER A 585 -0.71 -12.15 -20.12
CA SER A 585 0.39 -12.03 -19.13
C SER A 585 0.49 -10.60 -18.58
N TYR A 586 1.44 -10.42 -17.65
CA TYR A 586 1.89 -9.09 -17.24
C TYR A 586 3.01 -8.57 -18.16
N TYR A 587 3.01 -7.23 -18.40
CA TYR A 587 4.05 -6.53 -19.14
C TYR A 587 5.20 -6.14 -18.20
N GLY A 588 6.45 -6.29 -18.64
CA GLY A 588 7.64 -5.84 -17.91
C GLY A 588 8.34 -6.90 -17.06
N THR A 589 7.64 -7.86 -16.49
CA THR A 589 8.19 -8.91 -15.61
C THR A 589 8.31 -10.29 -16.28
N SER A 590 7.95 -10.39 -17.57
CA SER A 590 7.90 -11.65 -18.30
C SER A 590 8.63 -11.57 -19.64
N ASN A 591 9.03 -12.72 -20.18
CA ASN A 591 9.53 -12.86 -21.54
C ASN A 591 8.56 -12.28 -22.59
N ILE A 592 7.25 -12.24 -22.24
CA ILE A 592 6.20 -11.66 -23.08
C ILE A 592 6.38 -10.15 -23.19
N GLY A 593 6.59 -9.43 -22.08
CA GLY A 593 6.86 -8.00 -22.11
C GLY A 593 8.09 -7.64 -22.95
N ALA A 594 9.16 -8.41 -22.80
CA ALA A 594 10.39 -8.24 -23.60
C ALA A 594 10.13 -8.50 -25.09
N ALA A 595 9.35 -9.50 -25.45
CA ALA A 595 9.00 -9.80 -26.84
C ALA A 595 8.15 -8.70 -27.48
N ILE A 596 7.13 -8.20 -26.77
CA ILE A 596 6.31 -7.07 -27.21
C ILE A 596 7.18 -5.83 -27.43
N HIS A 597 8.08 -5.53 -26.50
CA HIS A 597 8.98 -4.38 -26.61
C HIS A 597 9.87 -4.47 -27.84
N ARG A 598 10.48 -5.63 -28.09
CA ARG A 598 11.32 -5.86 -29.30
C ARG A 598 10.54 -5.64 -30.58
N SER A 599 9.35 -6.25 -30.71
CA SER A 599 8.51 -6.09 -31.87
C SER A 599 8.09 -4.65 -32.12
N LYS A 600 7.77 -3.89 -31.05
CA LYS A 600 7.30 -2.50 -31.17
C LYS A 600 8.40 -1.48 -31.44
N TYR A 601 9.58 -1.68 -30.86
CA TYR A 601 10.57 -0.60 -30.77
C TYR A 601 11.95 -0.93 -31.32
N GLU A 602 12.26 -2.21 -31.54
CA GLU A 602 13.60 -2.62 -32.01
C GLU A 602 13.60 -3.21 -33.40
N ASN A 603 12.79 -4.23 -33.68
CA ASN A 603 12.88 -5.02 -34.91
C ASN A 603 11.77 -4.68 -35.91
N GLY A 604 10.67 -4.09 -35.50
CA GLY A 604 9.46 -3.99 -36.31
C GLY A 604 8.89 -5.37 -36.68
N GLY A 605 7.84 -5.41 -37.49
CA GLY A 605 7.27 -6.64 -38.01
C GLY A 605 6.13 -7.22 -37.14
N ASP A 606 5.92 -8.55 -37.23
CA ASP A 606 4.84 -9.24 -36.51
C ASP A 606 5.23 -9.59 -35.08
N PHE A 607 4.21 -9.74 -34.21
CA PHE A 607 4.42 -10.37 -32.91
C PHE A 607 4.78 -11.84 -33.06
N PRO A 608 5.73 -12.38 -32.29
CA PRO A 608 6.10 -13.80 -32.30
C PRO A 608 4.92 -14.72 -32.04
N ASP A 609 4.86 -15.88 -32.70
CA ASP A 609 3.73 -16.81 -32.62
C ASP A 609 3.47 -17.36 -31.22
N PHE A 610 4.46 -17.42 -30.35
CA PHE A 610 4.22 -17.84 -28.96
C PHE A 610 3.31 -16.86 -28.18
N LEU A 611 3.29 -15.57 -28.52
CA LEU A 611 2.34 -14.59 -27.97
C LEU A 611 0.91 -14.89 -28.42
N LEU A 612 0.74 -15.25 -29.70
CA LEU A 612 -0.54 -15.71 -30.22
C LEU A 612 -1.02 -16.96 -29.50
N ASN A 613 -0.17 -17.98 -29.37
CA ASN A 613 -0.48 -19.23 -28.71
C ASN A 613 -0.86 -19.02 -27.22
N LYS A 614 -0.15 -18.17 -26.50
CA LYS A 614 -0.47 -17.82 -25.11
C LYS A 614 -1.82 -17.12 -24.99
N THR A 615 -2.12 -16.17 -25.89
CA THR A 615 -3.39 -15.46 -25.93
C THR A 615 -4.55 -16.39 -26.31
N LEU A 616 -4.35 -17.30 -27.24
CA LEU A 616 -5.33 -18.35 -27.60
C LEU A 616 -5.58 -19.31 -26.42
N SER A 617 -4.56 -19.69 -25.67
CA SER A 617 -4.71 -20.50 -24.47
C SER A 617 -5.56 -19.79 -23.40
N MET A 618 -5.31 -18.49 -23.17
CA MET A 618 -6.13 -17.65 -22.30
C MET A 618 -7.57 -17.58 -22.79
N PHE A 619 -7.77 -17.28 -24.06
CA PHE A 619 -9.08 -17.18 -24.70
C PHE A 619 -9.88 -18.47 -24.55
N GLY A 620 -9.30 -19.62 -24.90
CA GLY A 620 -9.96 -20.92 -24.80
C GLY A 620 -10.33 -21.30 -23.36
N LYS A 621 -9.63 -20.80 -22.35
CA LYS A 621 -9.96 -21.06 -20.93
C LYS A 621 -10.98 -20.09 -20.35
N LYS A 622 -11.00 -18.84 -20.82
CA LYS A 622 -11.84 -17.79 -20.22
C LYS A 622 -13.13 -17.50 -21.00
N PHE A 623 -13.15 -17.77 -22.29
CA PHE A 623 -14.24 -17.36 -23.18
C PHE A 623 -14.79 -18.49 -24.05
N ARG A 624 -14.52 -19.76 -23.71
CA ARG A 624 -14.95 -20.93 -24.49
C ARG A 624 -16.44 -20.97 -24.79
N ASP A 625 -17.25 -20.52 -23.85
CA ASP A 625 -18.72 -20.62 -23.92
C ASP A 625 -19.37 -19.35 -24.54
N ILE A 626 -18.54 -18.39 -24.99
CA ILE A 626 -19.03 -17.17 -25.63
C ILE A 626 -18.94 -17.28 -27.13
N LYS A 627 -20.09 -17.12 -27.81
CA LYS A 627 -20.13 -17.02 -29.27
C LYS A 627 -19.93 -15.58 -29.68
N PHE A 628 -18.80 -15.27 -30.30
CA PHE A 628 -18.49 -13.95 -30.83
C PHE A 628 -18.99 -13.81 -32.27
N ASP A 629 -19.54 -12.62 -32.59
CA ASP A 629 -20.04 -12.30 -33.91
C ASP A 629 -19.01 -11.52 -34.75
N LEU A 630 -18.08 -10.82 -34.07
CA LEU A 630 -17.11 -9.94 -34.73
C LEU A 630 -15.85 -9.75 -33.91
N VAL A 631 -14.71 -9.75 -34.59
CA VAL A 631 -13.42 -9.29 -34.02
C VAL A 631 -13.14 -7.87 -34.49
N LEU A 632 -12.81 -6.99 -33.56
CA LEU A 632 -12.25 -5.66 -33.80
C LEU A 632 -10.87 -5.56 -33.12
N TYR A 633 -10.05 -4.64 -33.59
CA TYR A 633 -8.77 -4.33 -32.98
C TYR A 633 -8.59 -2.81 -32.85
N LEU A 634 -7.80 -2.38 -31.86
CA LEU A 634 -7.52 -0.96 -31.69
C LEU A 634 -6.58 -0.43 -32.77
N PRO A 635 -6.97 0.64 -33.49
CA PRO A 635 -6.08 1.26 -34.47
C PRO A 635 -4.86 1.87 -33.77
N PRO A 636 -3.63 1.56 -34.24
CA PRO A 636 -2.41 2.02 -33.57
C PRO A 636 -2.18 3.54 -33.72
N THR A 637 -1.36 4.10 -32.82
CA THR A 637 -0.86 5.47 -32.98
C THR A 637 0.43 5.52 -33.83
N LYS A 638 1.36 4.60 -33.57
CA LYS A 638 2.67 4.52 -34.26
C LYS A 638 3.19 3.10 -34.54
N SER A 639 2.60 2.07 -33.95
CA SER A 639 3.11 0.70 -34.01
C SER A 639 2.83 -0.04 -35.34
N GLY A 640 2.43 0.69 -36.38
CA GLY A 640 2.14 0.07 -37.69
C GLY A 640 1.03 -0.97 -37.62
N ASP A 641 1.12 -2.03 -38.41
CA ASP A 641 0.09 -3.07 -38.47
C ASP A 641 0.22 -4.22 -37.45
N LEU A 642 1.07 -4.09 -36.44
CA LEU A 642 1.33 -5.17 -35.46
C LEU A 642 0.05 -5.73 -34.82
N VAL A 643 -0.82 -4.86 -34.26
CA VAL A 643 -2.06 -5.28 -33.63
C VAL A 643 -3.06 -5.82 -34.65
N LYS A 644 -3.13 -5.21 -35.82
CA LYS A 644 -3.97 -5.66 -36.93
C LYS A 644 -3.57 -7.07 -37.38
N ASN A 645 -2.28 -7.30 -37.67
CA ASN A 645 -1.77 -8.60 -38.10
C ASN A 645 -2.01 -9.68 -37.05
N PHE A 646 -1.79 -9.34 -35.76
CA PHE A 646 -2.08 -10.22 -34.65
C PHE A 646 -3.58 -10.56 -34.58
N ALA A 647 -4.47 -9.57 -34.65
CA ALA A 647 -5.90 -9.76 -34.61
C ALA A 647 -6.41 -10.60 -35.82
N MET A 648 -5.83 -10.41 -37.03
CA MET A 648 -6.16 -11.22 -38.20
C MET A 648 -5.77 -12.69 -37.99
N LYS A 649 -4.55 -12.97 -37.52
CA LYS A 649 -4.11 -14.34 -37.22
C LYS A 649 -5.00 -14.95 -36.12
N PHE A 650 -5.33 -14.20 -35.08
CA PHE A 650 -6.19 -14.63 -33.96
C PHE A 650 -7.60 -14.96 -34.46
N ALA A 651 -8.25 -14.04 -35.20
CA ALA A 651 -9.61 -14.20 -35.72
C ALA A 651 -9.73 -15.44 -36.64
N ARG A 652 -8.71 -15.69 -37.45
CA ARG A 652 -8.64 -16.89 -38.32
C ARG A 652 -8.66 -18.18 -37.50
N VAL A 653 -7.88 -18.26 -36.41
CA VAL A 653 -7.80 -19.47 -35.56
C VAL A 653 -9.12 -19.73 -34.81
N ILE A 654 -9.78 -18.68 -34.30
CA ILE A 654 -11.06 -18.83 -33.61
C ILE A 654 -12.27 -18.89 -34.56
N ASN A 655 -12.05 -18.75 -35.85
CA ASN A 655 -13.08 -18.75 -36.89
C ASN A 655 -14.19 -17.71 -36.69
N VAL A 656 -13.82 -16.46 -36.35
CA VAL A 656 -14.73 -15.34 -36.18
C VAL A 656 -14.40 -14.24 -37.23
N PRO A 657 -15.41 -13.63 -37.88
CA PRO A 657 -15.16 -12.52 -38.83
C PRO A 657 -14.42 -11.36 -38.17
N ILE A 658 -13.51 -10.73 -38.90
CA ILE A 658 -12.81 -9.53 -38.48
C ILE A 658 -13.21 -8.34 -39.34
N SER A 659 -13.35 -7.16 -38.72
CA SER A 659 -13.58 -5.90 -39.45
C SER A 659 -12.48 -4.88 -39.16
N HIS A 660 -12.18 -4.10 -40.19
CA HIS A 660 -11.20 -2.99 -40.18
C HIS A 660 -11.89 -1.62 -40.10
N ALA A 661 -13.18 -1.60 -39.75
CA ALA A 661 -14.00 -0.40 -39.78
C ALA A 661 -13.79 0.54 -38.59
N LEU A 662 -13.26 0.05 -37.47
CA LEU A 662 -12.89 0.92 -36.35
C LEU A 662 -11.72 1.80 -36.75
N LYS A 663 -11.96 3.10 -36.87
CA LYS A 663 -10.99 4.08 -37.36
C LYS A 663 -10.66 5.14 -36.31
N LYS A 664 -9.46 5.67 -36.41
CA LYS A 664 -9.05 6.85 -35.65
C LYS A 664 -9.39 8.09 -36.49
N VAL A 665 -10.31 8.92 -35.97
CA VAL A 665 -10.82 10.12 -36.67
C VAL A 665 -10.12 11.41 -36.22
N ARG A 666 -9.32 11.33 -35.17
CA ARG A 666 -8.51 12.42 -34.66
C ARG A 666 -7.09 11.92 -34.33
N VAL A 667 -6.09 12.75 -34.61
CA VAL A 667 -4.70 12.45 -34.20
C VAL A 667 -4.58 12.43 -32.70
N THR A 668 -3.99 11.38 -32.13
CA THR A 668 -3.68 11.27 -30.72
C THR A 668 -2.18 11.10 -30.52
N GLN A 669 -1.67 11.54 -29.39
CA GLN A 669 -0.31 11.24 -28.96
C GLN A 669 -0.23 9.85 -28.32
N GLU A 670 0.98 9.31 -28.21
CA GLU A 670 1.20 8.04 -27.52
C GLU A 670 0.80 8.18 -26.03
N GLN A 671 0.01 7.24 -25.51
CA GLN A 671 -0.48 7.28 -24.12
C GLN A 671 0.64 7.31 -23.07
N LYS A 672 1.81 6.76 -23.40
CA LYS A 672 2.99 6.80 -22.52
C LYS A 672 3.57 8.21 -22.31
N MET A 673 3.23 9.18 -23.19
CA MET A 673 3.65 10.58 -23.04
C MET A 673 2.91 11.30 -21.89
N PHE A 674 1.78 10.76 -21.47
CA PHE A 674 0.97 11.33 -20.40
C PHE A 674 1.14 10.54 -19.12
N GLU A 675 1.46 11.22 -18.04
CA GLU A 675 1.70 10.60 -16.75
C GLU A 675 0.45 10.53 -15.87
N ASN A 676 -0.52 11.43 -16.09
CA ASN A 676 -1.76 11.45 -15.31
C ASN A 676 -2.98 10.91 -16.08
N SER A 677 -3.97 10.41 -15.35
CA SER A 677 -5.18 9.82 -15.92
C SER A 677 -6.07 10.84 -16.66
N TYR A 678 -6.05 12.10 -16.27
CA TYR A 678 -6.84 13.17 -16.90
C TYR A 678 -6.34 13.41 -18.32
N SER A 679 -5.05 13.65 -18.50
CA SER A 679 -4.45 13.88 -19.81
C SER A 679 -4.52 12.63 -20.69
N LYS A 680 -4.41 11.42 -20.13
CA LYS A 680 -4.62 10.16 -20.86
C LYS A 680 -6.04 10.05 -21.41
N HIS A 681 -7.04 10.43 -20.63
CA HIS A 681 -8.44 10.42 -21.05
C HIS A 681 -8.72 11.50 -22.12
N GLU A 682 -8.31 12.74 -21.85
CA GLU A 682 -8.46 13.86 -22.81
C GLU A 682 -7.80 13.58 -24.17
N ASN A 683 -6.67 12.88 -24.17
CA ASN A 683 -5.95 12.51 -25.39
C ASN A 683 -6.77 11.58 -26.30
N VAL A 684 -7.59 10.71 -25.77
CA VAL A 684 -8.35 9.71 -26.56
C VAL A 684 -9.82 10.08 -26.75
N LEU A 685 -10.35 11.04 -25.99
CA LEU A 685 -11.76 11.44 -26.04
C LEU A 685 -12.16 11.88 -27.45
N GLY A 686 -13.18 11.24 -28.05
CA GLY A 686 -13.64 11.49 -29.41
C GLY A 686 -12.64 11.18 -30.51
N ALA A 687 -11.64 10.33 -30.25
CA ALA A 687 -10.60 10.01 -31.20
C ALA A 687 -10.93 8.84 -32.14
N PHE A 688 -12.00 8.11 -31.87
CA PHE A 688 -12.37 6.91 -32.65
C PHE A 688 -13.80 7.02 -33.18
N ASP A 689 -14.07 6.30 -34.27
CA ASP A 689 -15.42 6.15 -34.83
C ASP A 689 -15.57 4.83 -35.60
N ILE A 690 -16.82 4.37 -35.73
CA ILE A 690 -17.21 3.18 -36.50
C ILE A 690 -18.66 3.34 -36.98
N GLU A 691 -19.00 2.76 -38.13
CA GLU A 691 -20.36 2.74 -38.64
C GLU A 691 -21.27 1.83 -37.85
N ASP A 692 -22.52 2.27 -37.54
CA ASP A 692 -23.47 1.61 -36.66
C ASP A 692 -23.83 0.19 -37.11
N ASP A 693 -24.07 0.01 -38.42
CA ASP A 693 -24.52 -1.27 -39.00
C ASP A 693 -23.52 -2.41 -38.80
N ILE A 694 -22.25 -2.06 -38.57
CA ILE A 694 -21.18 -3.05 -38.42
C ILE A 694 -21.27 -3.72 -37.03
N VAL A 695 -21.69 -3.01 -36.00
CA VAL A 695 -21.58 -3.43 -34.59
C VAL A 695 -22.91 -3.67 -33.91
N LYS A 696 -24.01 -3.17 -34.46
CA LYS A 696 -25.34 -3.22 -33.86
C LYS A 696 -25.80 -4.65 -33.55
N GLY A 697 -26.15 -4.90 -32.29
CA GLY A 697 -26.64 -6.20 -31.80
C GLY A 697 -25.58 -7.29 -31.66
N LYS A 698 -24.31 -7.03 -31.94
CA LYS A 698 -23.21 -8.02 -31.96
C LYS A 698 -22.47 -8.13 -30.64
N ILE A 699 -21.98 -9.34 -30.34
CA ILE A 699 -20.99 -9.62 -29.31
C ILE A 699 -19.60 -9.50 -29.94
N ILE A 700 -18.85 -8.51 -29.50
CA ILE A 700 -17.59 -8.09 -30.12
C ILE A 700 -16.41 -8.52 -29.25
N LEU A 701 -15.42 -9.18 -29.88
CA LEU A 701 -14.09 -9.38 -29.29
C LEU A 701 -13.19 -8.21 -29.71
N LEU A 702 -12.74 -7.40 -28.73
CA LEU A 702 -11.90 -6.24 -28.97
C LEU A 702 -10.45 -6.54 -28.57
N ILE A 703 -9.52 -6.46 -29.52
CA ILE A 703 -8.11 -6.85 -29.32
C ILE A 703 -7.21 -5.62 -29.24
N ASP A 704 -6.32 -5.60 -28.25
CA ASP A 704 -5.21 -4.64 -28.13
C ASP A 704 -3.92 -5.37 -27.72
N ASP A 705 -2.79 -4.70 -27.76
CA ASP A 705 -1.50 -5.29 -27.36
C ASP A 705 -1.20 -5.11 -25.86
N ILE A 706 -1.35 -3.91 -25.33
CA ILE A 706 -0.99 -3.59 -23.94
C ILE A 706 -2.11 -2.79 -23.25
N TYR A 707 -2.55 -3.30 -22.12
CA TYR A 707 -3.40 -2.55 -21.20
C TYR A 707 -2.54 -1.78 -20.19
N ASP A 708 -2.68 -0.44 -20.18
CA ASP A 708 -2.06 0.43 -19.17
C ASP A 708 -3.14 1.03 -18.25
N SER A 709 -3.69 2.18 -18.57
CA SER A 709 -4.74 2.85 -17.80
C SER A 709 -6.17 2.41 -18.18
N GLY A 710 -6.29 1.72 -19.30
CA GLY A 710 -7.58 1.37 -19.89
C GLY A 710 -8.32 2.52 -20.57
N ALA A 711 -7.74 3.73 -20.64
CA ALA A 711 -8.39 4.90 -21.21
C ALA A 711 -8.85 4.66 -22.65
N THR A 712 -7.99 4.09 -23.51
CA THR A 712 -8.31 3.79 -24.91
C THR A 712 -9.43 2.75 -25.02
N LEU A 713 -9.35 1.65 -24.27
CA LEU A 713 -10.39 0.62 -24.28
C LEU A 713 -11.73 1.16 -23.79
N LYS A 714 -11.74 1.99 -22.75
CA LYS A 714 -12.98 2.61 -22.22
C LYS A 714 -13.60 3.56 -23.23
N GLU A 715 -12.81 4.37 -23.91
CA GLU A 715 -13.31 5.27 -24.95
C GLU A 715 -13.93 4.50 -26.11
N VAL A 716 -13.20 3.51 -26.67
CA VAL A 716 -13.71 2.67 -27.75
C VAL A 716 -14.94 1.88 -27.30
N GLY A 717 -14.94 1.34 -26.06
CA GLY A 717 -16.09 0.64 -25.52
C GLY A 717 -17.32 1.54 -25.37
N SER A 718 -17.15 2.81 -25.01
CA SER A 718 -18.23 3.80 -24.98
C SER A 718 -18.83 4.02 -26.37
N ILE A 719 -17.97 4.22 -27.36
CA ILE A 719 -18.37 4.43 -28.77
C ILE A 719 -19.13 3.20 -29.30
N LEU A 720 -18.58 2.00 -29.13
CA LEU A 720 -19.21 0.76 -29.59
C LEU A 720 -20.58 0.53 -28.90
N THR A 721 -20.69 0.90 -27.61
CA THR A 721 -21.95 0.83 -26.87
C THR A 721 -22.98 1.80 -27.45
N GLN A 722 -22.59 3.05 -27.74
CA GLN A 722 -23.48 4.07 -28.35
C GLN A 722 -23.93 3.65 -29.74
N LYS A 723 -23.09 2.94 -30.50
CA LYS A 723 -23.38 2.38 -31.82
C LYS A 723 -24.18 1.06 -31.75
N GLY A 724 -24.62 0.64 -30.58
CA GLY A 724 -25.55 -0.48 -30.38
C GLY A 724 -24.90 -1.87 -30.30
N ALA A 725 -23.62 -1.98 -30.00
CA ALA A 725 -23.01 -3.27 -29.69
C ALA A 725 -23.72 -3.94 -28.50
N LYS A 726 -23.97 -5.26 -28.58
CA LYS A 726 -24.65 -6.01 -27.53
C LYS A 726 -23.74 -6.23 -26.33
N TYR A 727 -22.51 -6.70 -26.56
CA TYR A 727 -21.45 -6.82 -25.57
C TYR A 727 -20.08 -6.62 -26.22
N ILE A 728 -19.13 -6.13 -25.44
CA ILE A 728 -17.75 -5.88 -25.87
C ILE A 728 -16.82 -6.59 -24.87
N VAL A 729 -16.05 -7.56 -25.36
CA VAL A 729 -15.12 -8.36 -24.57
C VAL A 729 -13.71 -7.96 -24.95
N PRO A 730 -12.98 -7.21 -24.14
CA PRO A 730 -11.61 -6.83 -24.45
C PRO A 730 -10.62 -7.94 -24.05
N ILE A 731 -9.64 -8.18 -24.92
CA ILE A 731 -8.47 -8.99 -24.63
C ILE A 731 -7.19 -8.25 -25.03
N VAL A 732 -6.13 -8.47 -24.28
CA VAL A 732 -4.82 -7.90 -24.58
C VAL A 732 -3.71 -8.96 -24.42
N ILE A 733 -2.58 -8.76 -25.09
CA ILE A 733 -1.44 -9.64 -24.94
C ILE A 733 -0.82 -9.46 -23.55
N ALA A 734 -0.70 -8.20 -23.08
CA ALA A 734 -0.13 -7.95 -21.75
C ALA A 734 -0.80 -6.78 -21.02
N LYS A 735 -0.84 -6.87 -19.68
CA LYS A 735 -1.26 -5.80 -18.76
C LYS A 735 -0.03 -5.20 -18.08
N THR A 736 0.10 -3.87 -18.08
CA THR A 736 1.15 -3.22 -17.30
C THR A 736 0.92 -3.43 -15.82
N VAL A 737 2.00 -3.55 -15.09
CA VAL A 737 1.96 -3.57 -13.62
C VAL A 737 1.63 -2.15 -13.16
N GLY A 738 0.36 -1.89 -12.89
CA GLY A 738 -0.11 -0.60 -12.39
C GLY A 738 0.33 -0.40 -10.95
N GLY A 739 1.13 0.59 -10.74
CA GLY A 739 1.67 1.01 -9.46
C GLY A 739 3.08 1.54 -9.72
N THR A 740 3.39 2.68 -9.18
CA THR A 740 4.75 3.21 -9.19
C THR A 740 5.75 2.11 -8.85
N LEU A 741 6.49 1.66 -9.87
CA LEU A 741 7.81 1.13 -9.63
C LEU A 741 8.62 2.21 -8.96
#